data_af4b20555d62f4ca48069e47345cdc9b
#
_entry.id   af4b20555d62f4ca48069e47345cdc9b
#
_cell.length_a   1.000
_cell.length_b   1.000
_cell.length_c   1.000
_cell.angle_alpha   90.00
_cell.angle_beta   90.00
_cell.angle_gamma   90.00
#
_symmetry.space_group_name_H-M   'P 1'
#
loop_
_entity.id
_entity.type
_entity.pdbx_description
1 polymer ?
#
loop_
_entity_poly.entity_id
_entity_poly.type
_entity_poly.pdbx_seq_one_letter_code
_entity_poly.pdbx_strand_id
1 'polypeptide(L)'
;MNELELYQLDPARRKTTIRSLIRYAMHEKQAIFLGLFLLVLAVGAELTGPYIAKVIIDEHIVAIEKDWVEVKSDGAVIYDGRQFAKAQDVSKSQIVQSVSIVQTTNGYFFVPKQVVSGGERKINGNTMTITRGDDVYTYDNIQKLTQGQVYDFYSKDLKAIGWLSLIYVLLLLAAAGLNWIQQILLQRSAHKIIKRMRLDVFTHLQQLPVRYFDQTPIGKIVSRVTNDTETIRDLYLGVLARVFSGIITMAGILVAMFFLDYRLGLVSLIIIPIVYFWIQLFQKLATKNNFKVRSLVADMNGQLNENIQTMPIIQAYAREKEVLAEFEQKNEENYQTRAKLLRLDALMSHNLSYFLKNLTLALLIWVVGGKSLTNGSFLSLGILYAYIDYVSRLFEPVTQIMNQLSPLQQALVSADRMFQLLDEKGEPVEQGRVARFKGAVTFKDVEFSYEAGNPVLREIQIDARPGATIALVGHTGSGKSSIMNLLMRFYDPSKGQLLIDGQDVTTLPKQAVREHMGIVLQDPFLFTGTIRSNITLGNPDISEERVRQAIEAVGADRFIDRLPNGLDEPVIEKGATLSAGERQLISFARALAFDPAILVLDEATASVDSETEAVIQDALLTLTKGRTTFIIAHRLSTIKDADEILVLDHGRIVERGSHDVLLATSGIYAKMYALQSKRNLELKSS
;
A
#
# COMPACT_ATOMS: atom_id res chain seq x y z
N MET A 1 25.61 -0.95 12.95
CA MET A 1 24.94 -0.53 11.70
C MET A 1 24.09 0.69 12.04
N ASN A 2 24.38 1.84 11.42
CA ASN A 2 23.63 3.07 11.70
C ASN A 2 22.14 2.86 11.36
N GLU A 3 21.23 3.24 12.26
CA GLU A 3 19.78 3.14 12.06
C GLU A 3 19.30 3.80 10.73
N LEU A 4 20.07 4.74 10.21
CA LEU A 4 19.86 5.36 8.89
C LEU A 4 20.06 4.40 7.71
N GLU A 5 20.90 3.37 7.85
CA GLU A 5 21.17 2.38 6.81
C GLU A 5 20.06 1.33 6.69
N LEU A 6 19.32 1.07 7.78
CA LEU A 6 18.18 0.14 7.80
C LEU A 6 16.99 0.60 6.95
N TYR A 7 16.91 1.90 6.64
CA TYR A 7 15.81 2.49 5.85
C TYR A 7 16.23 2.99 4.46
N GLN A 8 17.52 2.91 4.13
CA GLN A 8 18.00 3.18 2.78
C GLN A 8 18.17 1.85 2.05
N LEU A 9 17.28 1.60 1.09
CA LEU A 9 17.48 0.49 0.16
C LEU A 9 18.85 0.63 -0.51
N ASP A 10 19.63 -0.43 -0.48
CA ASP A 10 20.83 -0.55 -1.32
C ASP A 10 20.49 -0.12 -2.75
N PRO A 11 21.28 0.74 -3.39
CA PRO A 11 21.03 1.22 -4.76
C PRO A 11 20.75 0.09 -5.76
N ALA A 12 21.40 -1.06 -5.61
CA ALA A 12 21.17 -2.23 -6.45
C ALA A 12 19.78 -2.83 -6.21
N ARG A 13 19.36 -3.00 -4.96
CA ARG A 13 18.03 -3.48 -4.57
C ARG A 13 16.94 -2.49 -4.99
N ARG A 14 17.16 -1.19 -4.81
CA ARG A 14 16.22 -0.16 -5.25
C ARG A 14 15.88 -0.29 -6.74
N LYS A 15 16.90 -0.55 -7.59
CA LYS A 15 16.71 -0.72 -9.02
C LYS A 15 15.87 -1.97 -9.35
N THR A 16 16.11 -3.10 -8.67
CA THR A 16 15.36 -4.35 -8.85
C THR A 16 13.91 -4.19 -8.39
N THR A 17 13.67 -3.56 -7.23
CA THR A 17 12.34 -3.27 -6.68
C THR A 17 11.53 -2.39 -7.63
N ILE A 18 12.12 -1.30 -8.15
CA ILE A 18 11.46 -0.43 -9.13
C ILE A 18 11.12 -1.21 -10.40
N ARG A 19 12.04 -2.05 -10.91
CA ARG A 19 11.80 -2.89 -12.11
C ARG A 19 10.62 -3.85 -11.88
N SER A 20 10.52 -4.45 -10.71
CA SER A 20 9.42 -5.36 -10.36
C SER A 20 8.09 -4.61 -10.25
N LEU A 21 8.07 -3.42 -9.63
CA LEU A 21 6.89 -2.54 -9.60
C LEU A 21 6.43 -2.17 -11.01
N ILE A 22 7.35 -1.77 -11.89
CA ILE A 22 7.04 -1.48 -13.30
C ILE A 22 6.47 -2.72 -14.00
N ARG A 23 7.01 -3.91 -13.74
CA ARG A 23 6.48 -5.16 -14.32
C ARG A 23 5.03 -5.40 -13.94
N TYR A 24 4.64 -5.16 -12.68
CA TYR A 24 3.24 -5.23 -12.25
C TYR A 24 2.37 -4.16 -12.93
N ALA A 25 2.86 -2.92 -13.05
CA ALA A 25 2.15 -1.85 -13.77
C ALA A 25 1.93 -2.18 -15.25
N MET A 26 2.86 -2.87 -15.89
CA MET A 26 2.75 -3.26 -17.31
C MET A 26 1.59 -4.21 -17.61
N HIS A 27 1.03 -4.89 -16.62
CA HIS A 27 -0.19 -5.68 -16.83
C HIS A 27 -1.43 -4.80 -17.10
N GLU A 28 -1.44 -3.56 -16.61
CA GLU A 28 -2.52 -2.58 -16.84
C GLU A 28 -2.07 -1.45 -17.80
N LYS A 29 -1.06 -1.69 -18.65
CA LYS A 29 -0.42 -0.69 -19.53
C LYS A 29 -1.42 0.07 -20.40
N GLN A 30 -2.44 -0.60 -20.94
CA GLN A 30 -3.43 0.04 -21.82
C GLN A 30 -4.26 1.08 -21.07
N ALA A 31 -4.74 0.75 -19.88
CA ALA A 31 -5.53 1.66 -19.06
C ALA A 31 -4.68 2.82 -18.50
N ILE A 32 -3.44 2.56 -18.11
CA ILE A 32 -2.49 3.58 -17.66
C ILE A 32 -2.16 4.53 -18.82
N PHE A 33 -1.84 4.01 -20.00
CA PHE A 33 -1.52 4.83 -21.16
C PHE A 33 -2.73 5.68 -21.61
N LEU A 34 -3.92 5.08 -21.67
CA LEU A 34 -5.16 5.82 -21.95
C LEU A 34 -5.42 6.91 -20.91
N GLY A 35 -5.25 6.61 -19.62
CA GLY A 35 -5.40 7.60 -18.55
C GLY A 35 -4.42 8.76 -18.69
N LEU A 36 -3.14 8.49 -18.98
CA LEU A 36 -2.14 9.53 -19.21
C LEU A 36 -2.41 10.34 -20.49
N PHE A 37 -2.91 9.71 -21.54
CA PHE A 37 -3.31 10.40 -22.78
C PHE A 37 -4.50 11.34 -22.52
N LEU A 38 -5.54 10.88 -21.82
CA LEU A 38 -6.67 11.71 -21.42
C LEU A 38 -6.24 12.88 -20.53
N LEU A 39 -5.25 12.67 -19.67
CA LEU A 39 -4.65 13.72 -18.86
C LEU A 39 -4.00 14.80 -19.73
N VAL A 40 -3.22 14.43 -20.75
CA VAL A 40 -2.61 15.40 -21.66
C VAL A 40 -3.69 16.23 -22.38
N LEU A 41 -4.77 15.60 -22.83
CA LEU A 41 -5.91 16.30 -23.44
C LEU A 41 -6.61 17.24 -22.45
N ALA A 42 -6.83 16.80 -21.21
CA ALA A 42 -7.46 17.59 -20.18
C ALA A 42 -6.61 18.83 -19.84
N VAL A 43 -5.30 18.64 -19.64
CA VAL A 43 -4.34 19.74 -19.38
C VAL A 43 -4.30 20.71 -20.58
N GLY A 44 -4.28 20.20 -21.81
CA GLY A 44 -4.35 21.03 -23.03
C GLY A 44 -5.61 21.88 -23.08
N ALA A 45 -6.77 21.30 -22.80
CA ALA A 45 -8.03 22.03 -22.75
C ALA A 45 -8.05 23.11 -21.65
N GLU A 46 -7.53 22.78 -20.46
CA GLU A 46 -7.46 23.71 -19.33
C GLU A 46 -6.51 24.89 -19.59
N LEU A 47 -5.34 24.60 -20.19
CA LEU A 47 -4.34 25.62 -20.50
C LEU A 47 -4.71 26.53 -21.68
N THR A 48 -5.74 26.18 -22.45
CA THR A 48 -6.29 27.06 -23.50
C THR A 48 -7.03 28.26 -22.90
N GLY A 49 -7.50 28.17 -21.64
CA GLY A 49 -8.26 29.24 -20.98
C GLY A 49 -7.56 30.58 -20.91
N PRO A 50 -6.34 30.69 -20.33
CA PRO A 50 -5.58 31.93 -20.29
C PRO A 50 -5.27 32.50 -21.68
N TYR A 51 -5.11 31.65 -22.70
CA TYR A 51 -4.94 32.10 -24.08
C TYR A 51 -6.23 32.73 -24.63
N ILE A 52 -7.41 32.11 -24.38
CA ILE A 52 -8.70 32.71 -24.76
C ILE A 52 -8.90 34.06 -24.06
N ALA A 53 -8.58 34.14 -22.77
CA ALA A 53 -8.63 35.41 -22.04
C ALA A 53 -7.71 36.45 -22.64
N LYS A 54 -6.48 36.08 -23.04
CA LYS A 54 -5.57 36.93 -23.79
C LYS A 54 -6.21 37.50 -25.07
N VAL A 55 -6.86 36.61 -25.87
CA VAL A 55 -7.53 37.04 -27.10
C VAL A 55 -8.68 37.99 -26.80
N ILE A 56 -9.52 37.68 -25.81
CA ILE A 56 -10.60 38.57 -25.39
C ILE A 56 -10.08 39.96 -24.97
N ILE A 57 -9.02 39.98 -24.15
CA ILE A 57 -8.46 41.25 -23.66
C ILE A 57 -7.85 42.06 -24.81
N ASP A 58 -6.98 41.44 -25.61
CA ASP A 58 -6.18 42.16 -26.62
C ASP A 58 -6.99 42.55 -27.87
N GLU A 59 -7.90 41.64 -28.32
CA GLU A 59 -8.59 41.81 -29.60
C GLU A 59 -9.99 42.39 -29.49
N HIS A 60 -10.60 42.30 -28.27
CA HIS A 60 -11.97 42.78 -28.08
C HIS A 60 -12.13 43.85 -27.02
N ILE A 61 -11.35 43.79 -25.89
CA ILE A 61 -11.49 44.81 -24.82
C ILE A 61 -10.58 45.99 -25.10
N VAL A 62 -9.27 45.78 -25.23
CA VAL A 62 -8.30 46.87 -25.42
C VAL A 62 -8.34 47.38 -26.86
N ALA A 63 -8.77 46.55 -27.80
CA ALA A 63 -8.91 46.92 -29.21
C ALA A 63 -9.94 48.03 -29.49
N ILE A 64 -10.76 48.40 -28.52
CA ILE A 64 -11.61 49.61 -28.68
C ILE A 64 -10.79 50.89 -28.86
N GLU A 65 -9.55 50.93 -28.34
CA GLU A 65 -8.65 52.06 -28.51
C GLU A 65 -7.93 52.06 -29.86
N LYS A 66 -8.05 51.00 -30.68
CA LYS A 66 -7.32 50.82 -31.94
C LYS A 66 -8.17 51.14 -33.15
N ASP A 67 -7.60 51.97 -34.05
CA ASP A 67 -7.91 52.05 -35.47
C ASP A 67 -9.41 52.09 -35.85
N TRP A 68 -10.14 53.03 -35.26
CA TRP A 68 -11.47 53.42 -35.76
C TRP A 68 -11.35 54.39 -36.93
N VAL A 69 -12.24 54.25 -37.91
CA VAL A 69 -12.29 55.12 -39.06
C VAL A 69 -13.72 55.57 -39.32
N GLU A 70 -13.90 56.83 -39.69
CA GLU A 70 -15.13 57.33 -40.21
C GLU A 70 -15.28 56.85 -41.64
N VAL A 71 -16.46 56.34 -42.00
CA VAL A 71 -16.75 55.72 -43.32
C VAL A 71 -17.95 56.39 -43.98
N LYS A 72 -17.96 56.37 -45.32
CA LYS A 72 -19.04 57.03 -46.11
C LYS A 72 -20.32 56.20 -46.12
N SER A 73 -20.23 54.89 -45.97
CA SER A 73 -21.33 53.94 -45.96
C SER A 73 -20.94 52.65 -45.26
N ASP A 74 -21.90 51.85 -44.78
CA ASP A 74 -21.67 50.59 -44.11
C ASP A 74 -20.90 50.66 -42.79
N GLY A 75 -20.99 51.78 -42.06
CA GLY A 75 -20.44 51.89 -40.70
C GLY A 75 -21.16 50.98 -39.72
N ALA A 76 -20.35 50.31 -38.86
CA ALA A 76 -20.87 49.44 -37.82
C ALA A 76 -21.56 50.19 -36.69
N VAL A 77 -21.15 51.43 -36.44
CA VAL A 77 -21.58 52.27 -35.32
C VAL A 77 -21.94 53.62 -35.85
N ILE A 78 -23.09 54.17 -35.40
CA ILE A 78 -23.53 55.51 -35.70
C ILE A 78 -23.32 56.39 -34.46
N TYR A 79 -22.49 57.40 -34.60
CA TYR A 79 -22.20 58.36 -33.52
C TYR A 79 -22.23 59.79 -34.07
N ASP A 80 -22.98 60.68 -33.47
CA ASP A 80 -23.16 62.07 -33.88
C ASP A 80 -23.55 62.23 -35.36
N GLY A 81 -24.42 61.32 -35.85
CA GLY A 81 -24.88 61.29 -37.25
C GLY A 81 -23.86 60.79 -38.28
N ARG A 82 -22.68 60.33 -37.84
CA ARG A 82 -21.61 59.77 -38.67
C ARG A 82 -21.49 58.28 -38.48
N GLN A 83 -20.94 57.60 -39.46
CA GLN A 83 -20.74 56.18 -39.43
C GLN A 83 -19.26 55.83 -39.16
N PHE A 84 -19.03 54.89 -38.22
CA PHE A 84 -17.71 54.44 -37.83
C PHE A 84 -17.58 52.93 -37.96
N ALA A 85 -16.37 52.50 -38.38
CA ALA A 85 -16.03 51.08 -38.43
C ALA A 85 -14.57 50.90 -37.98
N LYS A 86 -14.19 49.67 -37.61
CA LYS A 86 -12.77 49.36 -37.37
C LYS A 86 -12.01 49.39 -38.71
N ALA A 87 -10.84 49.95 -38.76
CA ALA A 87 -10.03 50.14 -39.96
C ALA A 87 -9.76 48.83 -40.72
N GLN A 88 -9.69 47.72 -40.00
CA GLN A 88 -9.48 46.38 -40.56
C GLN A 88 -10.72 45.82 -41.28
N ASP A 89 -11.91 46.31 -41.00
CA ASP A 89 -13.20 45.81 -41.54
C ASP A 89 -13.63 46.53 -42.82
N VAL A 90 -12.83 47.55 -43.25
CA VAL A 90 -13.25 48.44 -44.35
C VAL A 90 -12.13 48.62 -45.37
N SER A 91 -12.47 48.74 -46.66
CA SER A 91 -11.50 49.04 -47.71
C SER A 91 -10.98 50.49 -47.61
N LYS A 92 -9.71 50.71 -47.91
CA LYS A 92 -9.04 52.01 -47.80
C LYS A 92 -9.75 53.13 -48.57
N SER A 93 -10.50 52.77 -49.63
CA SER A 93 -11.28 53.72 -50.45
C SER A 93 -12.51 54.34 -49.75
N GLN A 94 -12.99 53.72 -48.68
CA GLN A 94 -14.19 54.17 -47.96
C GLN A 94 -13.85 54.96 -46.69
N ILE A 95 -12.58 55.05 -46.35
CA ILE A 95 -12.11 55.76 -45.13
C ILE A 95 -12.15 57.27 -45.38
N VAL A 96 -12.85 58.00 -44.50
CA VAL A 96 -12.89 59.46 -44.49
C VAL A 96 -11.82 60.05 -43.58
N GLN A 97 -11.79 59.56 -42.34
CA GLN A 97 -10.84 60.04 -41.33
C GLN A 97 -10.57 58.94 -40.31
N SER A 98 -9.34 58.89 -39.78
CA SER A 98 -9.01 58.04 -38.63
C SER A 98 -9.40 58.74 -37.33
N VAL A 99 -10.06 58.02 -36.45
CA VAL A 99 -10.50 58.48 -35.12
C VAL A 99 -10.02 57.48 -34.05
N SER A 100 -10.05 57.89 -32.82
CA SER A 100 -9.66 56.99 -31.70
C SER A 100 -10.66 57.14 -30.55
N ILE A 101 -10.91 56.01 -29.88
CA ILE A 101 -11.60 55.96 -28.60
C ILE A 101 -10.55 55.74 -27.54
N VAL A 102 -10.46 56.62 -26.57
CA VAL A 102 -9.42 56.55 -25.54
C VAL A 102 -10.04 56.37 -24.17
N GLN A 103 -9.61 55.33 -23.45
CA GLN A 103 -9.99 55.10 -22.06
C GLN A 103 -9.10 55.90 -21.11
N THR A 104 -9.70 56.59 -20.14
CA THR A 104 -9.01 57.30 -19.07
C THR A 104 -9.66 57.00 -17.72
N THR A 105 -9.07 57.47 -16.63
CA THR A 105 -9.67 57.36 -15.29
C THR A 105 -11.07 57.96 -15.17
N ASN A 106 -11.40 58.95 -16.04
CA ASN A 106 -12.66 59.65 -16.05
C ASN A 106 -13.70 59.13 -17.03
N GLY A 107 -13.40 57.99 -17.72
CA GLY A 107 -14.28 57.34 -18.69
C GLY A 107 -13.67 57.26 -20.09
N TYR A 108 -14.54 57.00 -21.11
CA TYR A 108 -14.14 56.92 -22.50
C TYR A 108 -14.36 58.21 -23.21
N PHE A 109 -13.40 58.58 -24.07
CA PHE A 109 -13.41 59.81 -24.83
C PHE A 109 -13.22 59.53 -26.31
N PHE A 110 -14.07 60.12 -27.14
CA PHE A 110 -13.92 60.14 -28.59
C PHE A 110 -12.94 61.22 -29.00
N VAL A 111 -11.95 60.86 -29.80
CA VAL A 111 -10.91 61.77 -30.31
C VAL A 111 -10.98 61.77 -31.84
N PRO A 112 -11.26 62.93 -32.51
CA PRO A 112 -11.42 62.98 -33.96
C PRO A 112 -10.10 62.90 -34.74
N LYS A 113 -9.10 62.28 -34.18
CA LYS A 113 -7.77 62.01 -34.79
C LYS A 113 -7.23 60.68 -34.27
N GLN A 114 -6.29 60.12 -35.00
CA GLN A 114 -5.55 59.00 -34.51
C GLN A 114 -4.63 59.39 -33.35
N VAL A 115 -4.75 58.67 -32.23
CA VAL A 115 -4.03 58.96 -30.99
C VAL A 115 -2.81 58.07 -30.90
N VAL A 116 -1.70 58.61 -30.40
CA VAL A 116 -0.47 57.84 -30.13
C VAL A 116 -0.72 56.88 -28.98
N SER A 117 -0.34 55.59 -29.18
CA SER A 117 -0.48 54.58 -28.18
C SER A 117 0.52 54.74 -27.04
N GLY A 118 0.05 54.64 -25.78
CA GLY A 118 0.88 54.73 -24.57
C GLY A 118 1.11 56.18 -24.13
N GLY A 119 1.66 56.36 -22.93
CA GLY A 119 1.93 57.68 -22.29
C GLY A 119 0.88 58.05 -21.23
N GLU A 120 1.24 59.05 -20.41
CA GLU A 120 0.35 59.60 -19.39
C GLU A 120 -0.71 60.50 -20.02
N ARG A 121 -1.98 60.22 -19.75
CA ARG A 121 -3.13 60.92 -20.34
C ARG A 121 -3.71 61.93 -19.34
N LYS A 122 -3.70 63.20 -19.68
CA LYS A 122 -4.33 64.24 -18.88
C LYS A 122 -5.41 64.95 -19.70
N ILE A 123 -6.56 65.20 -19.10
CA ILE A 123 -7.72 65.83 -19.73
C ILE A 123 -7.93 67.15 -19.05
N ASN A 124 -7.96 68.27 -19.88
CA ASN A 124 -8.31 69.59 -19.45
C ASN A 124 -9.46 70.09 -20.35
N GLY A 125 -10.67 70.03 -19.82
CA GLY A 125 -11.86 70.41 -20.59
C GLY A 125 -12.04 69.56 -21.87
N ASN A 126 -12.00 70.21 -23.05
CA ASN A 126 -12.15 69.54 -24.35
C ASN A 126 -10.80 69.13 -25.00
N THR A 127 -9.68 69.27 -24.26
CA THR A 127 -8.35 68.88 -24.76
C THR A 127 -7.79 67.69 -23.97
N MET A 128 -7.12 66.75 -24.65
CA MET A 128 -6.37 65.66 -24.06
C MET A 128 -4.88 65.89 -24.39
N THR A 129 -4.05 65.75 -23.37
CA THR A 129 -2.61 65.80 -23.53
C THR A 129 -2.07 64.38 -23.18
N ILE A 130 -1.26 63.82 -24.07
CA ILE A 130 -0.56 62.57 -23.87
C ILE A 130 0.94 62.87 -23.80
N THR A 131 1.55 62.55 -22.64
CA THR A 131 3.00 62.70 -22.44
C THR A 131 3.65 61.32 -22.55
N ARG A 132 4.58 61.18 -23.50
CA ARG A 132 5.34 59.99 -23.73
C ARG A 132 6.84 60.26 -23.73
N GLY A 133 7.51 60.06 -22.60
CA GLY A 133 8.88 60.47 -22.39
C GLY A 133 8.95 62.02 -22.44
N ASP A 134 9.79 62.55 -23.35
CA ASP A 134 9.92 64.01 -23.54
C ASP A 134 8.92 64.61 -24.58
N ASP A 135 8.18 63.74 -25.28
CA ASP A 135 7.21 64.15 -26.29
C ASP A 135 5.82 64.37 -25.67
N VAL A 136 5.22 65.56 -26.04
CA VAL A 136 3.89 65.96 -25.59
C VAL A 136 2.98 66.09 -26.81
N TYR A 137 1.94 65.28 -26.86
CA TYR A 137 0.93 65.32 -27.94
C TYR A 137 -0.38 65.90 -27.39
N THR A 138 -0.91 66.90 -28.06
CA THR A 138 -2.18 67.52 -27.67
C THR A 138 -3.26 67.26 -28.70
N TYR A 139 -4.42 66.87 -28.23
CA TYR A 139 -5.59 66.55 -29.04
C TYR A 139 -6.76 67.42 -28.59
N ASP A 140 -7.32 68.15 -29.52
CA ASP A 140 -8.43 69.08 -29.27
C ASP A 140 -9.76 68.48 -29.71
N ASN A 141 -10.87 69.04 -29.21
CA ASN A 141 -12.26 68.58 -29.54
C ASN A 141 -12.57 67.19 -29.11
N ILE A 142 -12.09 66.79 -27.94
CA ILE A 142 -12.44 65.48 -27.36
C ILE A 142 -13.86 65.54 -26.78
N GLN A 143 -14.61 64.43 -26.92
CA GLN A 143 -15.96 64.33 -26.39
C GLN A 143 -16.06 63.12 -25.46
N LYS A 144 -16.64 63.31 -24.28
CA LYS A 144 -16.85 62.21 -23.34
C LYS A 144 -18.02 61.38 -23.83
N LEU A 145 -17.81 60.08 -24.00
CA LEU A 145 -18.82 59.12 -24.40
C LEU A 145 -19.71 58.72 -23.21
N THR A 146 -21.02 58.67 -23.44
CA THR A 146 -21.96 58.08 -22.48
C THR A 146 -21.87 56.56 -22.46
N GLN A 147 -22.40 55.91 -21.43
CA GLN A 147 -22.36 54.47 -21.32
C GLN A 147 -23.06 53.75 -22.51
N GLY A 148 -24.17 54.32 -23.03
CA GLY A 148 -24.85 53.77 -24.20
C GLY A 148 -23.99 53.88 -25.46
N GLN A 149 -23.32 55.02 -25.69
CA GLN A 149 -22.41 55.19 -26.82
C GLN A 149 -21.21 54.27 -26.78
N VAL A 150 -20.62 54.05 -25.57
CA VAL A 150 -19.56 53.06 -25.37
C VAL A 150 -20.06 51.63 -25.69
N TYR A 151 -21.32 51.31 -25.28
CA TYR A 151 -21.92 50.03 -25.60
C TYR A 151 -22.09 49.83 -27.13
N ASP A 152 -22.46 50.86 -27.85
CA ASP A 152 -22.62 50.79 -29.32
C ASP A 152 -21.28 50.46 -30.00
N PHE A 153 -20.17 51.04 -29.54
CA PHE A 153 -18.83 50.71 -30.05
C PHE A 153 -18.36 49.31 -29.68
N TYR A 154 -18.81 48.75 -28.54
CA TYR A 154 -18.53 47.34 -28.17
C TYR A 154 -19.52 46.31 -28.78
N SER A 155 -20.62 46.72 -29.38
CA SER A 155 -21.72 45.85 -29.76
C SER A 155 -21.34 44.69 -30.65
N LYS A 156 -20.39 44.86 -31.57
CA LYS A 156 -19.86 43.78 -32.43
C LYS A 156 -18.95 42.83 -31.64
N ASP A 157 -18.13 43.39 -30.75
CA ASP A 157 -17.17 42.63 -29.95
C ASP A 157 -17.87 41.79 -28.86
N LEU A 158 -19.03 42.25 -28.36
CA LEU A 158 -19.81 41.48 -27.37
C LEU A 158 -20.25 40.11 -27.88
N LYS A 159 -20.59 39.97 -29.16
CA LYS A 159 -20.89 38.66 -29.74
C LYS A 159 -19.68 37.74 -29.76
N ALA A 160 -18.52 38.26 -30.17
CA ALA A 160 -17.27 37.52 -30.20
C ALA A 160 -16.82 37.10 -28.78
N ILE A 161 -16.90 38.03 -27.82
CA ILE A 161 -16.63 37.77 -26.40
C ILE A 161 -17.59 36.66 -25.88
N GLY A 162 -18.88 36.77 -26.21
CA GLY A 162 -19.88 35.72 -25.83
C GLY A 162 -19.53 34.34 -26.35
N TRP A 163 -19.18 34.24 -27.64
CA TRP A 163 -18.76 32.98 -28.25
C TRP A 163 -17.45 32.42 -27.64
N LEU A 164 -16.43 33.26 -27.47
CA LEU A 164 -15.17 32.86 -26.85
C LEU A 164 -15.38 32.42 -25.41
N SER A 165 -16.21 33.13 -24.66
CA SER A 165 -16.58 32.73 -23.28
C SER A 165 -17.33 31.40 -23.25
N LEU A 166 -18.26 31.18 -24.19
CA LEU A 166 -18.95 29.89 -24.29
C LEU A 166 -17.98 28.76 -24.63
N ILE A 167 -17.08 28.96 -25.60
CA ILE A 167 -16.03 27.97 -25.95
C ILE A 167 -15.16 27.68 -24.72
N TYR A 168 -14.78 28.69 -23.95
CA TYR A 168 -14.01 28.51 -22.74
C TYR A 168 -14.74 27.65 -21.70
N VAL A 169 -16.02 27.95 -21.45
CA VAL A 169 -16.85 27.15 -20.53
C VAL A 169 -16.97 25.69 -21.02
N LEU A 170 -17.18 25.47 -22.30
CA LEU A 170 -17.25 24.11 -22.87
C LEU A 170 -15.91 23.39 -22.73
N LEU A 171 -14.79 24.06 -22.94
CA LEU A 171 -13.45 23.47 -22.71
C LEU A 171 -13.20 23.14 -21.24
N LEU A 172 -13.66 23.96 -20.30
CA LEU A 172 -13.56 23.68 -18.87
C LEU A 172 -14.40 22.45 -18.49
N LEU A 173 -15.63 22.33 -19.01
CA LEU A 173 -16.48 21.16 -18.78
C LEU A 173 -15.87 19.90 -19.40
N ALA A 174 -15.32 20.01 -20.61
CA ALA A 174 -14.60 18.90 -21.25
C ALA A 174 -13.37 18.48 -20.45
N ALA A 175 -12.55 19.45 -20.00
CA ALA A 175 -11.37 19.18 -19.16
C ALA A 175 -11.77 18.50 -17.84
N ALA A 176 -12.83 18.96 -17.18
CA ALA A 176 -13.34 18.35 -15.95
C ALA A 176 -13.82 16.90 -16.19
N GLY A 177 -14.54 16.64 -17.29
CA GLY A 177 -14.98 15.31 -17.69
C GLY A 177 -13.80 14.38 -18.01
N LEU A 178 -12.81 14.86 -18.76
CA LEU A 178 -11.58 14.11 -19.07
C LEU A 178 -10.79 13.79 -17.81
N ASN A 179 -10.62 14.76 -16.90
CA ASN A 179 -9.94 14.57 -15.62
C ASN A 179 -10.67 13.53 -14.74
N TRP A 180 -12.00 13.56 -14.70
CA TRP A 180 -12.79 12.58 -13.96
C TRP A 180 -12.60 11.17 -14.50
N ILE A 181 -12.70 10.98 -15.82
CA ILE A 181 -12.50 9.67 -16.47
C ILE A 181 -11.07 9.17 -16.24
N GLN A 182 -10.07 10.01 -16.46
CA GLN A 182 -8.65 9.71 -16.25
C GLN A 182 -8.40 9.25 -14.82
N GLN A 183 -8.93 9.96 -13.83
CA GLN A 183 -8.75 9.63 -12.42
C GLN A 183 -9.35 8.26 -12.09
N ILE A 184 -10.55 7.95 -12.59
CA ILE A 184 -11.16 6.63 -12.41
C ILE A 184 -10.31 5.53 -13.05
N LEU A 185 -9.80 5.74 -14.27
CA LEU A 185 -8.97 4.75 -14.96
C LEU A 185 -7.69 4.44 -14.20
N LEU A 186 -6.97 5.46 -13.75
CA LEU A 186 -5.73 5.28 -13.00
C LEU A 186 -5.97 4.65 -11.63
N GLN A 187 -7.02 5.05 -10.91
CA GLN A 187 -7.39 4.43 -9.63
C GLN A 187 -7.77 2.96 -9.81
N ARG A 188 -8.61 2.63 -10.80
CA ARG A 188 -8.97 1.23 -11.10
C ARG A 188 -7.74 0.39 -11.45
N SER A 189 -6.80 0.95 -12.22
CA SER A 189 -5.56 0.26 -12.55
C SER A 189 -4.71 -0.01 -11.30
N ALA A 190 -4.55 0.98 -10.42
CA ALA A 190 -3.84 0.79 -9.17
C ALA A 190 -4.48 -0.32 -8.30
N HIS A 191 -5.81 -0.32 -8.15
CA HIS A 191 -6.50 -1.37 -7.41
C HIS A 191 -6.36 -2.77 -8.03
N LYS A 192 -6.40 -2.89 -9.37
CA LYS A 192 -6.18 -4.17 -10.06
C LYS A 192 -4.76 -4.69 -9.86
N ILE A 193 -3.75 -3.80 -9.93
CA ILE A 193 -2.35 -4.16 -9.66
C ILE A 193 -2.24 -4.72 -8.24
N ILE A 194 -2.78 -4.04 -7.24
CA ILE A 194 -2.71 -4.48 -5.84
C ILE A 194 -3.48 -5.77 -5.60
N LYS A 195 -4.67 -5.94 -6.20
CA LYS A 195 -5.41 -7.21 -6.13
C LYS A 195 -4.53 -8.37 -6.61
N ARG A 196 -3.83 -8.20 -7.74
CA ARG A 196 -2.93 -9.21 -8.29
C ARG A 196 -1.74 -9.46 -7.35
N MET A 197 -1.10 -8.40 -6.87
CA MET A 197 0.03 -8.52 -5.93
C MET A 197 -0.36 -9.29 -4.67
N ARG A 198 -1.51 -8.99 -4.07
CA ARG A 198 -2.02 -9.72 -2.90
C ARG A 198 -2.27 -11.18 -3.19
N LEU A 199 -2.85 -11.49 -4.36
CA LEU A 199 -3.09 -12.86 -4.77
C LEU A 199 -1.76 -13.62 -4.96
N ASP A 200 -0.78 -13.02 -5.65
CA ASP A 200 0.53 -13.62 -5.88
C ASP A 200 1.25 -13.88 -4.54
N VAL A 201 1.24 -12.90 -3.62
CA VAL A 201 1.83 -13.04 -2.28
C VAL A 201 1.12 -14.14 -1.48
N PHE A 202 -0.21 -14.16 -1.48
CA PHE A 202 -0.97 -15.17 -0.74
C PHE A 202 -0.75 -16.57 -1.30
N THR A 203 -0.75 -16.72 -2.63
CA THR A 203 -0.46 -17.98 -3.29
C THR A 203 0.97 -18.47 -2.97
N HIS A 204 1.92 -17.54 -3.00
CA HIS A 204 3.31 -17.88 -2.67
C HIS A 204 3.48 -18.29 -1.20
N LEU A 205 2.80 -17.62 -0.26
CA LEU A 205 2.80 -17.99 1.15
C LEU A 205 2.36 -19.43 1.38
N GLN A 206 1.38 -19.91 0.61
CA GLN A 206 0.91 -21.31 0.73
C GLN A 206 1.95 -22.32 0.22
N GLN A 207 2.94 -21.87 -0.55
CA GLN A 207 4.02 -22.71 -1.06
C GLN A 207 5.29 -22.66 -0.22
N LEU A 208 5.36 -21.75 0.77
CA LEU A 208 6.53 -21.63 1.62
C LEU A 208 6.65 -22.83 2.59
N PRO A 209 7.88 -23.30 2.86
CA PRO A 209 8.11 -24.39 3.80
C PRO A 209 7.75 -23.95 5.24
N VAL A 210 7.36 -24.93 6.07
CA VAL A 210 7.03 -24.70 7.50
C VAL A 210 8.18 -23.97 8.22
N ARG A 211 9.42 -24.29 7.87
CA ARG A 211 10.62 -23.60 8.40
C ARG A 211 10.52 -22.08 8.33
N TYR A 212 9.93 -21.52 7.27
CA TYR A 212 9.77 -20.07 7.14
C TYR A 212 8.84 -19.51 8.22
N PHE A 213 7.76 -20.21 8.53
CA PHE A 213 6.78 -19.81 9.55
C PHE A 213 7.33 -19.95 10.97
N ASP A 214 8.16 -20.98 11.21
CA ASP A 214 8.83 -21.17 12.50
C ASP A 214 9.84 -20.05 12.80
N GLN A 215 10.51 -19.51 11.79
CA GLN A 215 11.53 -18.47 11.92
C GLN A 215 11.00 -17.05 11.80
N THR A 216 9.76 -16.87 11.33
CA THR A 216 9.19 -15.55 11.04
C THR A 216 7.92 -15.30 11.87
N PRO A 217 7.89 -14.25 12.71
CA PRO A 217 6.68 -13.92 13.48
C PRO A 217 5.46 -13.72 12.59
N ILE A 218 4.32 -14.32 12.96
CA ILE A 218 3.06 -14.29 12.19
C ILE A 218 2.62 -12.85 11.91
N GLY A 219 2.73 -11.95 12.88
CA GLY A 219 2.37 -10.53 12.70
C GLY A 219 3.17 -9.84 11.60
N LYS A 220 4.44 -10.22 11.39
CA LYS A 220 5.27 -9.71 10.30
C LYS A 220 4.78 -10.20 8.94
N ILE A 221 4.33 -11.45 8.85
CA ILE A 221 3.78 -12.05 7.62
C ILE A 221 2.46 -11.37 7.27
N VAL A 222 1.55 -11.25 8.24
CA VAL A 222 0.25 -10.57 8.05
C VAL A 222 0.46 -9.13 7.60
N SER A 223 1.36 -8.38 8.24
CA SER A 223 1.68 -7.00 7.86
C SER A 223 2.18 -6.87 6.42
N ARG A 224 2.96 -7.85 5.92
CA ARG A 224 3.41 -7.87 4.52
C ARG A 224 2.26 -8.02 3.51
N VAL A 225 1.27 -8.84 3.84
CA VAL A 225 0.11 -9.08 2.95
C VAL A 225 -0.88 -7.91 3.00
N THR A 226 -1.07 -7.28 4.16
CA THR A 226 -2.06 -6.22 4.38
C THR A 226 -1.45 -4.84 4.25
N ASN A 227 -0.62 -4.43 5.21
CA ASN A 227 -0.13 -3.05 5.32
C ASN A 227 0.87 -2.67 4.21
N ASP A 228 1.82 -3.56 3.90
CA ASP A 228 2.83 -3.27 2.87
C ASP A 228 2.18 -3.17 1.48
N THR A 229 1.21 -4.03 1.15
CA THR A 229 0.48 -3.93 -0.13
C THR A 229 -0.36 -2.67 -0.21
N GLU A 230 -0.94 -2.20 0.92
CA GLU A 230 -1.70 -0.95 0.99
C GLU A 230 -0.80 0.27 0.76
N THR A 231 0.38 0.27 1.38
CA THR A 231 1.41 1.30 1.15
C THR A 231 1.87 1.34 -0.32
N ILE A 232 1.98 0.16 -0.97
CA ILE A 232 2.30 0.08 -2.40
C ILE A 232 1.14 0.61 -3.26
N ARG A 233 -0.13 0.42 -2.86
CA ARG A 233 -1.27 1.04 -3.52
C ARG A 233 -1.13 2.56 -3.53
N ASP A 234 -0.81 3.14 -2.39
CA ASP A 234 -0.65 4.58 -2.24
C ASP A 234 0.51 5.12 -3.10
N LEU A 235 1.56 4.32 -3.32
CA LEU A 235 2.61 4.64 -4.29
C LEU A 235 2.06 4.73 -5.72
N TYR A 236 1.30 3.73 -6.17
CA TYR A 236 0.73 3.77 -7.52
C TYR A 236 -0.22 4.96 -7.70
N LEU A 237 -1.09 5.22 -6.73
CA LEU A 237 -1.99 6.37 -6.74
C LEU A 237 -1.21 7.69 -6.69
N GLY A 238 -0.21 7.79 -5.82
CA GLY A 238 0.65 8.97 -5.70
C GLY A 238 1.45 9.25 -6.96
N VAL A 239 2.13 8.25 -7.50
CA VAL A 239 2.98 8.41 -8.70
C VAL A 239 2.15 8.61 -9.95
N LEU A 240 1.18 7.72 -10.24
CA LEU A 240 0.41 7.77 -11.49
C LEU A 240 -0.53 8.98 -11.52
N ALA A 241 -1.26 9.26 -10.44
CA ALA A 241 -2.28 10.30 -10.46
C ALA A 241 -1.75 11.69 -10.06
N ARG A 242 -0.66 11.80 -9.31
CA ARG A 242 -0.18 13.11 -8.82
C ARG A 242 1.16 13.51 -9.41
N VAL A 243 2.17 12.61 -9.37
CA VAL A 243 3.51 12.98 -9.87
C VAL A 243 3.50 13.11 -11.39
N PHE A 244 2.96 12.14 -12.13
CA PHE A 244 2.84 12.23 -13.58
C PHE A 244 1.93 13.37 -14.02
N SER A 245 0.79 13.58 -13.32
CA SER A 245 -0.08 14.74 -13.57
C SER A 245 0.68 16.04 -13.38
N GLY A 246 1.39 16.18 -12.26
CA GLY A 246 2.20 17.37 -12.00
C GLY A 246 3.25 17.64 -13.07
N ILE A 247 3.99 16.61 -13.51
CA ILE A 247 5.00 16.74 -14.56
C ILE A 247 4.37 17.13 -15.90
N ILE A 248 3.25 16.51 -16.29
CA ILE A 248 2.53 16.81 -17.54
C ILE A 248 1.99 18.23 -17.50
N THR A 249 1.39 18.66 -16.39
CA THR A 249 0.87 20.01 -16.22
C THR A 249 2.00 21.06 -16.27
N MET A 250 3.11 20.82 -15.59
CA MET A 250 4.28 21.72 -15.67
C MET A 250 4.83 21.84 -17.08
N ALA A 251 5.00 20.70 -17.77
CA ALA A 251 5.45 20.69 -19.15
C ALA A 251 4.47 21.43 -20.07
N GLY A 252 3.17 21.19 -19.92
CA GLY A 252 2.12 21.87 -20.68
C GLY A 252 2.13 23.38 -20.46
N ILE A 253 2.27 23.84 -19.20
CA ILE A 253 2.36 25.28 -18.86
C ILE A 253 3.59 25.90 -19.53
N LEU A 254 4.76 25.27 -19.44
CA LEU A 254 5.97 25.77 -20.09
C LEU A 254 5.80 25.87 -21.62
N VAL A 255 5.21 24.86 -22.23
CA VAL A 255 4.90 24.89 -23.66
C VAL A 255 3.94 26.02 -23.99
N ALA A 256 2.86 26.21 -23.21
CA ALA A 256 1.91 27.30 -23.41
C ALA A 256 2.59 28.69 -23.26
N MET A 257 3.50 28.85 -22.28
CA MET A 257 4.28 30.07 -22.12
C MET A 257 5.18 30.37 -23.32
N PHE A 258 5.81 29.34 -23.90
CA PHE A 258 6.60 29.51 -25.14
C PHE A 258 5.75 29.93 -26.34
N PHE A 259 4.54 29.38 -26.48
CA PHE A 259 3.61 29.80 -27.53
C PHE A 259 3.09 31.22 -27.32
N LEU A 260 2.99 31.69 -26.09
CA LEU A 260 2.54 33.02 -25.79
C LEU A 260 3.58 34.09 -26.17
N ASP A 261 4.80 33.94 -25.65
CA ASP A 261 6.00 34.72 -26.00
C ASP A 261 7.25 33.89 -25.67
N TYR A 262 8.11 33.63 -26.69
CA TYR A 262 9.29 32.79 -26.51
C TYR A 262 10.31 33.35 -25.51
N ARG A 263 10.36 34.71 -25.36
CA ARG A 263 11.28 35.38 -24.43
C ARG A 263 10.86 35.11 -22.98
N LEU A 264 9.57 35.21 -22.72
CA LEU A 264 9.00 34.87 -21.41
C LEU A 264 9.10 33.38 -21.10
N GLY A 265 8.91 32.52 -22.11
CA GLY A 265 9.13 31.10 -21.99
C GLY A 265 10.55 30.74 -21.56
N LEU A 266 11.57 31.39 -22.17
CA LEU A 266 12.98 31.18 -21.79
C LEU A 266 13.28 31.60 -20.34
N VAL A 267 12.70 32.71 -19.90
CA VAL A 267 12.84 33.19 -18.50
C VAL A 267 12.22 32.15 -17.53
N SER A 268 11.09 31.56 -17.91
CA SER A 268 10.40 30.58 -17.07
C SER A 268 11.20 29.28 -16.88
N LEU A 269 12.11 28.92 -17.82
CA LEU A 269 12.99 27.78 -17.64
C LEU A 269 13.94 27.91 -16.45
N ILE A 270 14.25 29.14 -16.02
CA ILE A 270 15.11 29.41 -14.85
C ILE A 270 14.44 28.90 -13.57
N ILE A 271 13.10 28.80 -13.54
CA ILE A 271 12.37 28.30 -12.39
C ILE A 271 12.66 26.82 -12.13
N ILE A 272 12.90 26.02 -13.19
CA ILE A 272 13.13 24.57 -13.06
C ILE A 272 14.34 24.24 -12.19
N PRO A 273 15.56 24.76 -12.44
CA PRO A 273 16.70 24.45 -11.59
C PRO A 273 16.54 25.00 -10.17
N ILE A 274 15.86 26.12 -9.98
CA ILE A 274 15.58 26.68 -8.65
C ILE A 274 14.69 25.69 -7.86
N VAL A 275 13.61 25.22 -8.47
CA VAL A 275 12.68 24.25 -7.87
C VAL A 275 13.40 22.91 -7.60
N TYR A 276 14.21 22.43 -8.53
CA TYR A 276 14.98 21.20 -8.33
C TYR A 276 15.93 21.29 -7.14
N PHE A 277 16.74 22.36 -7.07
CA PHE A 277 17.66 22.58 -5.95
C PHE A 277 16.90 22.68 -4.62
N TRP A 278 15.78 23.35 -4.62
CA TRP A 278 14.94 23.50 -3.44
C TRP A 278 14.36 22.17 -2.96
N ILE A 279 13.83 21.34 -3.85
CA ILE A 279 13.36 19.99 -3.51
C ILE A 279 14.49 19.16 -2.87
N GLN A 280 15.69 19.20 -3.42
CA GLN A 280 16.86 18.50 -2.88
C GLN A 280 17.23 18.99 -1.47
N LEU A 281 17.22 20.29 -1.27
CA LEU A 281 17.53 20.91 0.03
C LEU A 281 16.48 20.51 1.08
N PHE A 282 15.20 20.61 0.74
CA PHE A 282 14.10 20.19 1.61
C PHE A 282 14.21 18.73 1.99
N GLN A 283 14.42 17.84 1.02
CA GLN A 283 14.62 16.42 1.28
C GLN A 283 15.76 16.16 2.25
N LYS A 284 16.91 16.75 2.05
CA LYS A 284 18.08 16.58 2.91
C LYS A 284 17.79 16.96 4.37
N LEU A 285 17.06 18.07 4.58
CA LEU A 285 16.72 18.57 5.90
C LEU A 285 15.58 17.80 6.58
N ALA A 286 14.56 17.40 5.81
CA ALA A 286 13.39 16.72 6.33
C ALA A 286 13.65 15.23 6.64
N THR A 287 14.48 14.54 5.84
CA THR A 287 14.69 13.09 5.93
C THR A 287 15.19 12.67 7.31
N LYS A 288 16.20 13.34 7.86
CA LYS A 288 16.76 13.02 9.19
C LYS A 288 15.70 13.06 10.30
N ASN A 289 14.90 14.11 10.33
CA ASN A 289 13.87 14.28 11.35
C ASN A 289 12.69 13.31 11.14
N ASN A 290 12.32 13.02 9.89
CA ASN A 290 11.31 12.02 9.58
C ASN A 290 11.68 10.62 10.08
N PHE A 291 12.96 10.21 9.92
CA PHE A 291 13.44 8.95 10.47
C PHE A 291 13.37 8.93 11.99
N LYS A 292 13.83 10.01 12.64
CA LYS A 292 13.79 10.10 14.11
C LYS A 292 12.35 10.01 14.66
N VAL A 293 11.39 10.67 14.02
CA VAL A 293 9.97 10.55 14.40
C VAL A 293 9.48 9.10 14.27
N ARG A 294 9.86 8.41 13.20
CA ARG A 294 9.44 7.02 12.98
C ARG A 294 10.04 6.07 14.01
N SER A 295 11.32 6.22 14.33
CA SER A 295 11.97 5.44 15.40
C SER A 295 11.26 5.66 16.73
N LEU A 296 11.06 6.91 17.15
CA LEU A 296 10.36 7.22 18.39
C LEU A 296 8.95 6.65 18.45
N VAL A 297 8.18 6.71 17.34
CA VAL A 297 6.84 6.11 17.27
C VAL A 297 6.91 4.58 17.38
N ALA A 298 7.90 3.94 16.76
CA ALA A 298 8.09 2.49 16.87
C ALA A 298 8.45 2.09 18.32
N ASP A 299 9.34 2.84 18.97
CA ASP A 299 9.75 2.62 20.36
C ASP A 299 8.56 2.82 21.34
N MET A 300 7.74 3.86 21.10
CA MET A 300 6.53 4.11 21.89
C MET A 300 5.50 2.98 21.71
N ASN A 301 5.29 2.50 20.48
CA ASN A 301 4.39 1.37 20.21
C ASN A 301 4.90 0.07 20.84
N GLY A 302 6.20 -0.18 20.80
CA GLY A 302 6.85 -1.30 21.49
C GLY A 302 6.60 -1.24 23.00
N GLN A 303 6.85 -0.09 23.61
CA GLN A 303 6.64 0.14 25.04
C GLN A 303 5.16 0.02 25.45
N LEU A 304 4.24 0.55 24.63
CA LEU A 304 2.79 0.40 24.87
C LEU A 304 2.37 -1.07 24.87
N ASN A 305 2.84 -1.83 23.86
CA ASN A 305 2.52 -3.25 23.75
C ASN A 305 3.07 -4.04 24.95
N GLU A 306 4.32 -3.78 25.35
CA GLU A 306 4.93 -4.38 26.53
C GLU A 306 4.18 -4.04 27.81
N ASN A 307 3.87 -2.75 28.02
CA ASN A 307 3.17 -2.28 29.21
C ASN A 307 1.74 -2.87 29.31
N ILE A 308 1.02 -3.00 28.19
CA ILE A 308 -0.32 -3.60 28.16
C ILE A 308 -0.24 -5.10 28.52
N GLN A 309 0.73 -5.82 27.96
CA GLN A 309 0.92 -7.25 28.26
C GLN A 309 1.35 -7.50 29.68
N THR A 310 2.16 -6.61 30.26
CA THR A 310 2.68 -6.70 31.62
C THR A 310 1.88 -5.89 32.65
N MET A 311 0.71 -5.36 32.30
CA MET A 311 -0.11 -4.51 33.16
C MET A 311 -0.37 -5.11 34.55
N PRO A 312 -0.71 -6.42 34.70
CA PRO A 312 -0.86 -7.01 36.04
C PRO A 312 0.41 -6.94 36.89
N ILE A 313 1.60 -7.03 36.27
CA ILE A 313 2.89 -6.92 36.98
C ILE A 313 3.12 -5.47 37.38
N ILE A 314 2.90 -4.50 36.48
CA ILE A 314 3.07 -3.07 36.77
C ILE A 314 2.21 -2.67 37.96
N GLN A 315 0.94 -3.09 37.99
CA GLN A 315 0.00 -2.80 39.09
C GLN A 315 0.39 -3.54 40.39
N ALA A 316 0.80 -4.81 40.30
CA ALA A 316 1.20 -5.58 41.49
C ALA A 316 2.41 -4.97 42.20
N TYR A 317 3.32 -4.31 41.48
CA TYR A 317 4.50 -3.65 42.00
C TYR A 317 4.35 -2.12 42.16
N ALA A 318 3.13 -1.56 41.92
CA ALA A 318 2.82 -0.13 42.01
C ALA A 318 3.82 0.78 41.23
N ARG A 319 4.18 0.38 40.00
CA ARG A 319 5.17 1.06 39.14
C ARG A 319 4.55 1.94 38.06
N GLU A 320 3.27 2.30 38.18
CA GLU A 320 2.55 3.05 37.14
C GLU A 320 3.16 4.43 36.89
N LYS A 321 3.64 5.10 37.95
CA LYS A 321 4.22 6.44 37.83
C LYS A 321 5.53 6.45 37.05
N GLU A 322 6.40 5.48 37.31
CA GLU A 322 7.69 5.34 36.63
C GLU A 322 7.51 4.99 35.14
N VAL A 323 6.62 4.04 34.86
CA VAL A 323 6.27 3.66 33.48
C VAL A 323 5.67 4.83 32.71
N LEU A 324 4.80 5.63 33.38
CA LEU A 324 4.25 6.84 32.77
C LEU A 324 5.35 7.88 32.47
N ALA A 325 6.28 8.08 33.40
CA ALA A 325 7.37 9.03 33.21
C ALA A 325 8.31 8.64 32.05
N GLU A 326 8.61 7.35 31.88
CA GLU A 326 9.40 6.86 30.79
C GLU A 326 8.69 7.06 29.43
N PHE A 327 7.38 6.81 29.39
CA PHE A 327 6.57 7.05 28.19
C PHE A 327 6.50 8.54 27.83
N GLU A 328 6.27 9.40 28.85
CA GLU A 328 6.20 10.85 28.67
C GLU A 328 7.51 11.43 28.13
N GLN A 329 8.66 10.93 28.57
CA GLN A 329 9.95 11.35 28.04
C GLN A 329 10.07 11.09 26.54
N LYS A 330 9.66 9.91 26.06
CA LYS A 330 9.68 9.57 24.64
C LYS A 330 8.64 10.37 23.84
N ASN A 331 7.47 10.59 24.44
CA ASN A 331 6.38 11.38 23.86
C ASN A 331 6.81 12.84 23.66
N GLU A 332 7.47 13.45 24.65
CA GLU A 332 8.02 14.80 24.55
C GLU A 332 9.10 14.89 23.47
N GLU A 333 10.01 13.91 23.39
CA GLU A 333 11.02 13.88 22.32
C GLU A 333 10.39 13.77 20.92
N ASN A 334 9.33 12.95 20.79
CA ASN A 334 8.54 12.85 19.55
C ASN A 334 7.87 14.18 19.22
N TYR A 335 7.25 14.83 20.20
CA TYR A 335 6.63 16.14 20.02
C TYR A 335 7.62 17.18 19.53
N GLN A 336 8.79 17.30 20.19
CA GLN A 336 9.83 18.27 19.80
C GLN A 336 10.37 17.99 18.38
N THR A 337 10.55 16.72 18.03
CA THR A 337 11.02 16.33 16.68
C THR A 337 9.97 16.64 15.62
N ARG A 338 8.70 16.37 15.90
CA ARG A 338 7.58 16.75 15.02
C ARG A 338 7.43 18.26 14.88
N ALA A 339 7.61 19.01 15.98
CA ALA A 339 7.58 20.47 15.93
C ALA A 339 8.70 21.05 15.05
N LYS A 340 9.90 20.44 15.06
CA LYS A 340 10.99 20.82 14.14
C LYS A 340 10.63 20.55 12.68
N LEU A 341 10.02 19.37 12.40
CA LEU A 341 9.53 19.04 11.06
C LEU A 341 8.45 19.98 10.58
N LEU A 342 7.49 20.31 11.45
CA LEU A 342 6.41 21.24 11.12
C LEU A 342 6.95 22.63 10.79
N ARG A 343 7.94 23.15 11.56
CA ARG A 343 8.60 24.43 11.24
C ARG A 343 9.31 24.38 9.89
N LEU A 344 10.01 23.27 9.60
CA LEU A 344 10.67 23.09 8.31
C LEU A 344 9.66 23.05 7.16
N ASP A 345 8.58 22.30 7.33
CA ASP A 345 7.52 22.20 6.33
C ASP A 345 6.82 23.53 6.10
N ALA A 346 6.48 24.25 7.18
CA ALA A 346 5.89 25.58 7.09
C ALA A 346 6.79 26.59 6.36
N LEU A 347 8.12 26.54 6.58
CA LEU A 347 9.06 27.45 5.92
C LEU A 347 9.31 27.07 4.45
N MET A 348 9.48 25.77 4.16
CA MET A 348 10.03 25.31 2.88
C MET A 348 9.00 24.63 1.95
N SER A 349 7.79 24.31 2.41
CA SER A 349 6.77 23.69 1.56
C SER A 349 5.86 24.77 0.93
N HIS A 350 4.71 25.00 1.50
CA HIS A 350 3.69 25.89 0.92
C HIS A 350 4.12 27.36 0.90
N ASN A 351 4.68 27.86 2.01
CA ASN A 351 4.98 29.29 2.16
C ASN A 351 6.12 29.74 1.25
N LEU A 352 7.14 28.93 1.05
CA LEU A 352 8.23 29.27 0.12
C LEU A 352 7.76 29.21 -1.34
N SER A 353 6.91 28.22 -1.70
CA SER A 353 6.25 28.19 -3.01
C SER A 353 5.46 29.47 -3.26
N TYR A 354 4.67 29.88 -2.27
CA TYR A 354 3.87 31.08 -2.33
C TYR A 354 4.75 32.35 -2.45
N PHE A 355 5.82 32.42 -1.66
CA PHE A 355 6.78 33.52 -1.71
C PHE A 355 7.47 33.59 -3.09
N LEU A 356 8.00 32.48 -3.61
CA LEU A 356 8.67 32.43 -4.91
C LEU A 356 7.71 32.81 -6.05
N LYS A 357 6.46 32.31 -5.99
CA LYS A 357 5.42 32.70 -6.94
C LYS A 357 5.22 34.21 -6.95
N ASN A 358 4.97 34.83 -5.79
CA ASN A 358 4.71 36.27 -5.69
C ASN A 358 5.95 37.09 -6.03
N LEU A 359 7.15 36.65 -5.67
CA LEU A 359 8.40 37.29 -6.07
C LEU A 359 8.57 37.26 -7.61
N THR A 360 8.30 36.10 -8.24
CA THR A 360 8.34 35.97 -9.70
C THR A 360 7.35 36.93 -10.37
N LEU A 361 6.12 37.03 -9.83
CA LEU A 361 5.10 37.94 -10.33
C LEU A 361 5.51 39.41 -10.14
N ALA A 362 6.06 39.79 -8.98
CA ALA A 362 6.52 41.12 -8.70
C ALA A 362 7.66 41.53 -9.65
N LEU A 363 8.64 40.63 -9.86
CA LEU A 363 9.73 40.85 -10.82
C LEU A 363 9.22 41.02 -12.25
N LEU A 364 8.26 40.16 -12.64
CA LEU A 364 7.63 40.25 -13.96
C LEU A 364 6.97 41.64 -14.16
N ILE A 365 6.11 42.04 -13.23
CA ILE A 365 5.40 43.30 -13.30
C ILE A 365 6.39 44.46 -13.33
N TRP A 366 7.46 44.40 -12.52
CA TRP A 366 8.51 45.43 -12.49
C TRP A 366 9.25 45.56 -13.85
N VAL A 367 9.69 44.40 -14.41
CA VAL A 367 10.42 44.41 -15.69
C VAL A 367 9.53 44.80 -16.87
N VAL A 368 8.31 44.24 -16.94
CA VAL A 368 7.36 44.55 -18.02
C VAL A 368 6.83 45.98 -17.90
N GLY A 369 6.45 46.39 -16.68
CA GLY A 369 5.97 47.74 -16.41
C GLY A 369 7.04 48.78 -16.70
N GLY A 370 8.28 48.56 -16.22
CA GLY A 370 9.41 49.47 -16.49
C GLY A 370 9.69 49.62 -17.98
N LYS A 371 9.74 48.54 -18.74
CA LYS A 371 9.96 48.58 -20.21
C LYS A 371 8.78 49.19 -20.97
N SER A 372 7.55 48.99 -20.50
CA SER A 372 6.37 49.61 -21.10
C SER A 372 6.35 51.13 -20.96
N LEU A 373 6.85 51.64 -19.83
CA LEU A 373 6.96 53.09 -19.60
C LEU A 373 8.06 53.75 -20.46
N THR A 374 9.17 53.03 -20.71
CA THR A 374 10.32 53.60 -21.42
C THR A 374 10.22 53.46 -22.94
N ASN A 375 9.76 52.33 -23.48
CA ASN A 375 9.86 52.00 -24.92
C ASN A 375 8.50 51.80 -25.62
N GLY A 376 7.38 52.18 -24.98
CA GLY A 376 6.06 51.80 -25.47
C GLY A 376 5.74 50.31 -25.18
N SER A 377 4.51 49.87 -25.46
CA SER A 377 3.99 48.54 -25.08
C SER A 377 4.95 47.41 -25.47
N PHE A 378 5.74 46.90 -24.51
CA PHE A 378 6.64 45.75 -24.69
C PHE A 378 5.86 44.47 -24.81
N LEU A 379 4.75 44.37 -24.07
CA LEU A 379 3.84 43.23 -24.08
C LEU A 379 2.39 43.72 -24.04
N SER A 380 1.47 42.97 -24.70
CA SER A 380 0.05 43.29 -24.58
C SER A 380 -0.49 42.95 -23.18
N LEU A 381 -1.57 43.59 -22.79
CA LEU A 381 -2.20 43.41 -21.49
C LEU A 381 -2.74 41.95 -21.33
N GLY A 382 -3.24 41.37 -22.44
CA GLY A 382 -3.69 39.97 -22.48
C GLY A 382 -2.54 38.97 -22.32
N ILE A 383 -1.38 39.23 -22.93
CA ILE A 383 -0.17 38.41 -22.71
C ILE A 383 0.26 38.47 -21.26
N LEU A 384 0.27 39.66 -20.66
CA LEU A 384 0.63 39.83 -19.25
C LEU A 384 -0.32 39.05 -18.33
N TYR A 385 -1.63 39.16 -18.57
CA TYR A 385 -2.64 38.41 -17.82
C TYR A 385 -2.44 36.90 -17.94
N ALA A 386 -2.32 36.35 -19.16
CA ALA A 386 -2.14 34.94 -19.40
C ALA A 386 -0.86 34.40 -18.76
N TYR A 387 0.22 35.20 -18.81
CA TYR A 387 1.49 34.83 -18.20
C TYR A 387 1.42 34.81 -16.66
N ILE A 388 0.75 35.75 -16.04
CA ILE A 388 0.50 35.78 -14.59
C ILE A 388 -0.28 34.55 -14.17
N ASP A 389 -1.30 34.11 -14.93
CA ASP A 389 -2.09 32.94 -14.65
C ASP A 389 -1.24 31.67 -14.80
N TYR A 390 -0.46 31.52 -15.86
CA TYR A 390 0.43 30.38 -16.06
C TYR A 390 1.51 30.27 -14.97
N VAL A 391 2.15 31.37 -14.59
CA VAL A 391 3.11 31.38 -13.48
C VAL A 391 2.44 30.96 -12.17
N SER A 392 1.22 31.44 -11.92
CA SER A 392 0.47 31.09 -10.72
C SER A 392 0.17 29.58 -10.65
N ARG A 393 -0.15 28.95 -11.77
CA ARG A 393 -0.43 27.51 -11.87
C ARG A 393 0.84 26.64 -11.85
N LEU A 394 2.01 27.18 -12.20
CA LEU A 394 3.27 26.41 -12.29
C LEU A 394 3.76 25.90 -10.92
N PHE A 395 3.49 26.61 -9.84
CA PHE A 395 3.98 26.29 -8.50
C PHE A 395 3.15 25.23 -7.77
N GLU A 396 1.88 25.01 -8.14
CA GLU A 396 1.02 24.04 -7.51
C GLU A 396 1.49 22.59 -7.70
N PRO A 397 1.84 22.11 -8.93
CA PRO A 397 2.40 20.78 -9.15
C PRO A 397 3.69 20.53 -8.37
N VAL A 398 4.52 21.55 -8.16
CA VAL A 398 5.77 21.43 -7.38
C VAL A 398 5.44 20.98 -5.95
N THR A 399 4.49 21.64 -5.30
CA THR A 399 4.06 21.31 -3.94
C THR A 399 3.46 19.90 -3.89
N GLN A 400 2.66 19.53 -4.89
CA GLN A 400 2.08 18.18 -4.99
C GLN A 400 3.17 17.09 -5.11
N ILE A 401 4.20 17.31 -5.93
CA ILE A 401 5.33 16.38 -6.08
C ILE A 401 6.11 16.28 -4.76
N MET A 402 6.40 17.41 -4.10
CA MET A 402 7.11 17.42 -2.81
C MET A 402 6.39 16.57 -1.76
N ASN A 403 5.07 16.69 -1.67
CA ASN A 403 4.26 15.94 -0.72
C ASN A 403 4.24 14.43 -0.99
N GLN A 404 4.58 13.99 -2.22
CA GLN A 404 4.67 12.56 -2.57
C GLN A 404 6.04 11.92 -2.29
N LEU A 405 7.08 12.68 -2.00
CA LEU A 405 8.44 12.15 -1.86
C LEU A 405 8.59 11.20 -0.66
N SER A 406 8.03 11.56 0.50
CA SER A 406 8.09 10.71 1.70
C SER A 406 7.24 9.44 1.57
N PRO A 407 5.96 9.49 1.14
CA PRO A 407 5.17 8.30 0.80
C PRO A 407 5.85 7.40 -0.23
N LEU A 408 6.49 7.96 -1.26
CA LEU A 408 7.21 7.20 -2.27
C LEU A 408 8.37 6.39 -1.67
N GLN A 409 9.19 7.00 -0.82
CA GLN A 409 10.29 6.30 -0.14
C GLN A 409 9.77 5.16 0.74
N GLN A 410 8.72 5.40 1.51
CA GLN A 410 8.11 4.39 2.36
C GLN A 410 7.57 3.22 1.56
N ALA A 411 6.90 3.50 0.47
CA ALA A 411 6.32 2.47 -0.38
C ALA A 411 7.38 1.64 -1.12
N LEU A 412 8.54 2.22 -1.47
CA LEU A 412 9.67 1.47 -2.01
C LEU A 412 10.24 0.47 -0.99
N VAL A 413 10.32 0.85 0.28
CA VAL A 413 10.75 -0.07 1.36
C VAL A 413 9.73 -1.19 1.59
N SER A 414 8.44 -0.87 1.59
CA SER A 414 7.37 -1.88 1.69
C SER A 414 7.36 -2.83 0.49
N ALA A 415 7.59 -2.30 -0.71
CA ALA A 415 7.70 -3.12 -1.92
C ALA A 415 8.92 -4.05 -1.87
N ASP A 416 10.07 -3.58 -1.40
CA ASP A 416 11.25 -4.43 -1.23
C ASP A 416 10.99 -5.59 -0.27
N ARG A 417 10.39 -5.32 0.89
CA ARG A 417 10.02 -6.37 1.87
C ARG A 417 9.04 -7.39 1.29
N MET A 418 8.09 -6.93 0.48
CA MET A 418 7.14 -7.81 -0.19
C MET A 418 7.83 -8.66 -1.28
N PHE A 419 8.73 -8.08 -2.08
CA PHE A 419 9.48 -8.84 -3.09
C PHE A 419 10.48 -9.81 -2.45
N GLN A 420 11.11 -9.46 -1.31
CA GLN A 420 11.91 -10.42 -0.55
C GLN A 420 11.09 -11.65 -0.15
N LEU A 421 9.83 -11.47 0.22
CA LEU A 421 8.95 -12.60 0.52
C LEU A 421 8.65 -13.44 -0.72
N LEU A 422 8.44 -12.81 -1.88
CA LEU A 422 8.20 -13.51 -3.15
C LEU A 422 9.47 -14.19 -3.72
N ASP A 423 10.64 -13.72 -3.32
CA ASP A 423 11.94 -14.30 -3.71
C ASP A 423 12.34 -15.50 -2.82
N GLU A 424 11.67 -15.71 -1.66
CA GLU A 424 11.91 -16.89 -0.83
C GLU A 424 11.57 -18.16 -1.61
N LYS A 425 12.39 -19.17 -1.43
CA LYS A 425 12.21 -20.43 -2.18
C LYS A 425 11.02 -21.20 -1.64
N GLY A 426 9.95 -21.26 -2.43
CA GLY A 426 8.80 -22.10 -2.14
C GLY A 426 9.07 -23.60 -2.35
N GLU A 427 8.28 -24.44 -1.72
CA GLU A 427 8.24 -25.88 -2.03
C GLU A 427 7.51 -26.08 -3.38
N PRO A 428 8.10 -26.81 -4.32
CA PRO A 428 7.43 -27.07 -5.57
C PRO A 428 6.14 -27.89 -5.31
N VAL A 429 5.04 -27.44 -5.92
CA VAL A 429 3.81 -28.22 -5.94
C VAL A 429 3.96 -29.26 -7.04
N GLU A 430 4.52 -30.42 -6.69
CA GLU A 430 4.67 -31.53 -7.62
C GLU A 430 3.34 -32.30 -7.70
N GLN A 431 2.80 -32.40 -8.89
CA GLN A 431 1.64 -33.23 -9.19
C GLN A 431 2.09 -34.69 -9.32
N GLY A 432 2.13 -35.40 -8.21
CA GLY A 432 2.36 -36.86 -8.19
C GLY A 432 1.32 -37.53 -7.30
N ARG A 433 0.67 -38.56 -7.78
CA ARG A 433 -0.13 -39.47 -6.94
C ARG A 433 0.76 -40.61 -6.51
N VAL A 434 0.84 -40.85 -5.20
CA VAL A 434 1.47 -42.01 -4.61
C VAL A 434 0.35 -42.98 -4.19
N ALA A 435 0.53 -44.25 -4.40
CA ALA A 435 -0.42 -45.26 -3.90
C ALA A 435 -0.50 -45.16 -2.36
N ARG A 436 -1.67 -45.45 -1.79
CA ARG A 436 -1.85 -45.45 -0.34
C ARG A 436 -0.78 -46.30 0.32
N PHE A 437 -0.07 -45.76 1.27
CA PHE A 437 0.95 -46.47 2.03
C PHE A 437 0.35 -47.58 2.87
N LYS A 438 1.13 -48.69 3.04
CA LYS A 438 0.82 -49.71 4.03
C LYS A 438 1.16 -49.27 5.44
N GLY A 439 2.12 -48.35 5.55
CA GLY A 439 2.49 -47.66 6.78
C GLY A 439 3.74 -48.17 7.48
N ALA A 440 4.62 -48.96 6.82
CA ALA A 440 5.93 -49.24 7.40
C ALA A 440 6.79 -48.00 7.40
N VAL A 441 7.37 -47.62 8.55
CA VAL A 441 8.21 -46.43 8.71
C VAL A 441 9.56 -46.82 9.26
N THR A 442 10.63 -46.49 8.53
CA THR A 442 12.00 -46.82 8.94
C THR A 442 12.90 -45.55 8.93
N PHE A 443 13.49 -45.25 10.07
CA PHE A 443 14.57 -44.28 10.18
C PHE A 443 15.92 -45.04 10.21
N LYS A 444 16.80 -44.72 9.25
CA LYS A 444 18.13 -45.36 9.13
C LYS A 444 19.21 -44.32 9.41
N ASP A 445 19.83 -44.39 10.59
CA ASP A 445 20.94 -43.51 11.03
C ASP A 445 20.66 -42.03 10.79
N VAL A 446 19.46 -41.57 11.16
CA VAL A 446 19.01 -40.22 10.87
C VAL A 446 19.62 -39.23 11.83
N GLU A 447 20.32 -38.21 11.26
CA GLU A 447 20.72 -37.01 11.95
C GLU A 447 19.90 -35.81 11.45
N PHE A 448 19.58 -34.87 12.36
CA PHE A 448 18.83 -33.68 11.99
C PHE A 448 19.28 -32.46 12.80
N SER A 449 19.35 -31.32 12.10
CA SER A 449 19.66 -30.01 12.67
C SER A 449 18.71 -28.96 12.07
N TYR A 450 18.13 -28.10 12.90
CA TYR A 450 17.40 -26.91 12.42
C TYR A 450 18.35 -25.86 11.86
N GLU A 451 19.53 -25.74 12.47
CA GLU A 451 20.64 -24.88 12.04
C GLU A 451 21.90 -25.71 11.80
N ALA A 452 22.64 -25.37 10.78
CA ALA A 452 23.87 -26.07 10.43
C ALA A 452 24.86 -26.10 11.60
N GLY A 453 25.37 -27.29 11.94
CA GLY A 453 26.36 -27.50 13.02
C GLY A 453 25.78 -27.76 14.41
N ASN A 454 24.46 -27.71 14.60
CA ASN A 454 23.84 -27.97 15.91
C ASN A 454 22.84 -29.15 15.79
N PRO A 455 23.30 -30.42 15.87
CA PRO A 455 22.44 -31.57 15.70
C PRO A 455 21.50 -31.78 16.88
N VAL A 456 20.18 -31.76 16.57
CA VAL A 456 19.09 -32.01 17.52
C VAL A 456 18.75 -33.50 17.60
N LEU A 457 18.89 -34.23 16.49
CA LEU A 457 18.75 -35.69 16.46
C LEU A 457 20.06 -36.31 15.96
N ARG A 458 20.46 -37.44 16.57
CA ARG A 458 21.73 -38.10 16.32
C ARG A 458 21.51 -39.62 16.26
N GLU A 459 21.89 -40.25 15.14
CA GLU A 459 21.89 -41.68 14.97
C GLU A 459 20.52 -42.33 15.31
N ILE A 460 19.44 -41.69 14.86
CA ILE A 460 18.08 -42.22 15.11
C ILE A 460 17.81 -43.42 14.23
N GLN A 461 17.48 -44.55 14.88
CA GLN A 461 17.08 -45.79 14.24
C GLN A 461 15.72 -46.21 14.78
N ILE A 462 14.71 -46.26 13.90
CA ILE A 462 13.34 -46.69 14.20
C ILE A 462 12.89 -47.65 13.11
N ASP A 463 12.21 -48.72 13.47
CA ASP A 463 11.61 -49.68 12.52
C ASP A 463 10.18 -50.00 12.96
N ALA A 464 9.23 -49.20 12.50
CA ALA A 464 7.82 -49.34 12.81
C ALA A 464 7.12 -50.17 11.73
N ARG A 465 6.53 -51.30 12.14
CA ARG A 465 5.73 -52.18 11.27
C ARG A 465 4.39 -51.50 10.94
N PRO A 466 3.76 -51.87 9.80
CA PRO A 466 2.40 -51.41 9.50
C PRO A 466 1.43 -51.70 10.65
N GLY A 467 0.69 -50.71 11.09
CA GLY A 467 -0.28 -50.78 12.16
C GLY A 467 0.30 -50.76 13.59
N ALA A 468 1.61 -50.62 13.76
CA ALA A 468 2.23 -50.53 15.09
C ALA A 468 2.07 -49.12 15.72
N THR A 469 1.95 -49.12 17.04
CA THR A 469 1.93 -47.88 17.85
C THR A 469 3.28 -47.70 18.52
N ILE A 470 3.97 -46.60 18.16
CA ILE A 470 5.28 -46.23 18.69
C ILE A 470 5.12 -45.02 19.64
N ALA A 471 5.46 -45.18 20.91
CA ALA A 471 5.43 -44.09 21.88
C ALA A 471 6.82 -43.42 22.02
N LEU A 472 6.89 -42.11 21.86
CA LEU A 472 8.07 -41.29 22.07
C LEU A 472 8.03 -40.66 23.46
N VAL A 473 8.97 -40.98 24.31
CA VAL A 473 9.05 -40.54 25.71
C VAL A 473 10.38 -39.87 25.96
N GLY A 474 10.42 -38.86 26.83
CA GLY A 474 11.65 -38.12 27.17
C GLY A 474 11.37 -36.71 27.70
N HIS A 475 12.40 -36.07 28.22
CA HIS A 475 12.30 -34.68 28.72
C HIS A 475 11.99 -33.68 27.61
N THR A 476 11.52 -32.49 27.98
CA THR A 476 11.40 -31.38 27.03
C THR A 476 12.74 -31.08 26.39
N GLY A 477 12.79 -30.92 25.08
CA GLY A 477 14.03 -30.73 24.33
C GLY A 477 14.80 -32.02 23.96
N SER A 478 14.28 -33.21 24.28
CA SER A 478 14.94 -34.49 23.92
C SER A 478 14.88 -34.85 22.43
N GLY A 479 14.09 -34.14 21.60
CA GLY A 479 14.00 -34.38 20.16
C GLY A 479 12.69 -35.04 19.67
N LYS A 480 11.69 -35.31 20.54
CA LYS A 480 10.42 -35.94 20.19
C LYS A 480 9.68 -35.26 19.04
N SER A 481 9.43 -33.96 19.17
CA SER A 481 8.77 -33.15 18.13
C SER A 481 9.59 -33.06 16.84
N SER A 482 10.92 -33.18 16.92
CA SER A 482 11.80 -33.19 15.74
C SER A 482 11.63 -34.49 14.93
N ILE A 483 11.42 -35.64 15.57
CA ILE A 483 11.08 -36.89 14.88
C ILE A 483 9.75 -36.73 14.14
N MET A 484 8.74 -36.15 14.78
CA MET A 484 7.45 -35.91 14.12
C MET A 484 7.55 -34.93 12.95
N ASN A 485 8.33 -33.86 13.09
CA ASN A 485 8.58 -32.90 12.02
C ASN A 485 9.25 -33.55 10.80
N LEU A 486 10.16 -34.48 11.02
CA LEU A 486 10.76 -35.31 9.95
C LEU A 486 9.76 -36.23 9.33
N LEU A 487 8.97 -36.94 10.14
CA LEU A 487 7.96 -37.90 9.67
C LEU A 487 6.91 -37.19 8.78
N MET A 488 6.41 -36.03 9.22
CA MET A 488 5.49 -35.21 8.43
C MET A 488 6.18 -34.48 7.24
N ARG A 489 7.49 -34.69 7.10
CA ARG A 489 8.30 -34.06 6.07
C ARG A 489 8.16 -32.52 6.04
N PHE A 490 8.00 -31.92 7.23
CA PHE A 490 8.14 -30.46 7.39
C PHE A 490 9.60 -30.04 7.24
N TYR A 491 10.50 -30.95 7.58
CA TYR A 491 11.94 -30.86 7.38
C TYR A 491 12.45 -32.16 6.77
N ASP A 492 13.53 -32.09 6.02
CA ASP A 492 14.26 -33.25 5.50
C ASP A 492 15.45 -33.60 6.42
N PRO A 493 15.84 -34.88 6.57
CA PRO A 493 16.98 -35.26 7.41
C PRO A 493 18.30 -34.64 6.92
N SER A 494 19.19 -34.31 7.85
CA SER A 494 20.52 -33.77 7.50
C SER A 494 21.45 -34.88 7.02
N LYS A 495 21.33 -36.10 7.61
CA LYS A 495 21.99 -37.34 7.19
C LYS A 495 21.08 -38.54 7.47
N GLY A 496 21.42 -39.68 6.88
CA GLY A 496 20.62 -40.86 6.97
C GLY A 496 19.42 -40.86 6.02
N GLN A 497 18.46 -41.76 6.22
CA GLN A 497 17.31 -41.92 5.36
C GLN A 497 16.05 -42.16 6.18
N LEU A 498 14.93 -41.55 5.74
CA LEU A 498 13.58 -41.85 6.20
C LEU A 498 12.85 -42.55 5.09
N LEU A 499 12.45 -43.78 5.36
CA LEU A 499 11.75 -44.63 4.39
C LEU A 499 10.29 -44.86 4.84
N ILE A 500 9.37 -44.80 3.90
CA ILE A 500 7.97 -45.27 4.07
C ILE A 500 7.72 -46.38 3.06
N ASP A 501 7.30 -47.53 3.57
CA ASP A 501 7.14 -48.77 2.77
C ASP A 501 8.39 -49.11 1.93
N GLY A 502 9.57 -48.84 2.46
CA GLY A 502 10.86 -49.04 1.81
C GLY A 502 11.26 -47.97 0.78
N GLN A 503 10.45 -46.96 0.54
CA GLN A 503 10.74 -45.83 -0.36
C GLN A 503 11.27 -44.64 0.42
N ASP A 504 12.35 -44.02 -0.07
CA ASP A 504 12.90 -42.81 0.55
C ASP A 504 11.93 -41.61 0.34
N VAL A 505 11.47 -41.03 1.43
CA VAL A 505 10.51 -39.92 1.41
C VAL A 505 11.04 -38.70 0.66
N THR A 506 12.36 -38.50 0.58
CA THR A 506 12.98 -37.38 -0.09
C THR A 506 12.82 -37.45 -1.62
N THR A 507 12.57 -38.64 -2.16
CA THR A 507 12.36 -38.89 -3.59
C THR A 507 10.92 -38.74 -4.05
N LEU A 508 9.98 -38.61 -3.10
CA LEU A 508 8.54 -38.52 -3.36
C LEU A 508 8.06 -37.06 -3.31
N PRO A 509 6.97 -36.68 -3.99
CA PRO A 509 6.33 -35.40 -3.80
C PRO A 509 5.85 -35.20 -2.36
N LYS A 510 6.19 -34.06 -1.71
CA LYS A 510 5.83 -33.82 -0.30
C LYS A 510 4.32 -33.88 -0.06
N GLN A 511 3.54 -33.34 -0.99
CA GLN A 511 2.09 -33.33 -0.90
C GLN A 511 1.51 -34.74 -0.94
N ALA A 512 2.02 -35.60 -1.83
CA ALA A 512 1.58 -36.97 -1.95
C ALA A 512 1.94 -37.82 -0.71
N VAL A 513 3.07 -37.53 -0.06
CA VAL A 513 3.44 -38.20 1.22
C VAL A 513 2.47 -37.76 2.32
N ARG A 514 2.18 -36.46 2.44
CA ARG A 514 1.29 -35.88 3.47
C ARG A 514 -0.18 -36.29 3.29
N GLU A 515 -0.63 -36.59 2.06
CA GLU A 515 -2.00 -37.01 1.77
C GLU A 515 -2.38 -38.32 2.53
N HIS A 516 -1.40 -39.14 2.84
CA HIS A 516 -1.59 -40.41 3.55
C HIS A 516 -1.23 -40.34 5.04
N MET A 517 -1.00 -39.11 5.55
CA MET A 517 -0.64 -38.85 6.94
C MET A 517 -1.72 -38.01 7.65
N GLY A 518 -1.95 -38.34 8.91
CA GLY A 518 -2.78 -37.55 9.81
C GLY A 518 -1.96 -36.99 10.95
N ILE A 519 -2.30 -35.79 11.39
CA ILE A 519 -1.69 -35.16 12.57
C ILE A 519 -2.76 -34.65 13.51
N VAL A 520 -2.58 -34.92 14.79
CA VAL A 520 -3.34 -34.30 15.88
C VAL A 520 -2.35 -33.57 16.79
N LEU A 521 -2.53 -32.24 16.88
CA LEU A 521 -1.66 -31.35 17.66
C LEU A 521 -2.10 -31.33 19.12
N GLN A 522 -1.16 -30.98 19.99
CA GLN A 522 -1.35 -30.77 21.43
C GLN A 522 -2.50 -29.80 21.72
N ASP A 523 -2.50 -28.62 21.09
CA ASP A 523 -3.60 -27.66 21.12
C ASP A 523 -4.37 -27.74 19.80
N PRO A 524 -5.58 -28.33 19.78
CA PRO A 524 -6.35 -28.50 18.56
C PRO A 524 -6.75 -27.14 17.98
N PHE A 525 -6.31 -26.85 16.75
CA PHE A 525 -6.67 -25.65 16.05
C PHE A 525 -7.94 -25.86 15.21
N LEU A 526 -8.97 -25.02 15.47
CA LEU A 526 -10.17 -24.99 14.66
C LEU A 526 -10.22 -23.69 13.84
N PHE A 527 -10.55 -23.84 12.56
CA PHE A 527 -10.76 -22.71 11.65
C PHE A 527 -12.14 -22.09 11.86
N THR A 528 -12.25 -20.82 11.60
CA THR A 528 -13.55 -20.14 11.52
C THR A 528 -14.37 -20.75 10.39
N GLY A 529 -15.61 -21.15 10.68
CA GLY A 529 -16.49 -21.86 9.76
C GLY A 529 -17.53 -22.66 10.51
N THR A 530 -17.75 -23.91 10.12
CA THR A 530 -18.65 -24.86 10.82
C THR A 530 -17.86 -26.06 11.35
N ILE A 531 -18.47 -26.87 12.21
CA ILE A 531 -17.87 -28.15 12.65
C ILE A 531 -17.60 -29.04 11.42
N ARG A 532 -18.56 -29.17 10.52
CA ARG A 532 -18.41 -29.87 9.23
C ARG A 532 -17.18 -29.41 8.46
N SER A 533 -17.05 -28.07 8.26
CA SER A 533 -15.92 -27.50 7.53
C SER A 533 -14.58 -27.74 8.22
N ASN A 534 -14.57 -27.85 9.54
CA ASN A 534 -13.39 -28.18 10.34
C ASN A 534 -12.99 -29.66 10.23
N ILE A 535 -13.93 -30.58 10.03
CA ILE A 535 -13.64 -31.99 9.84
C ILE A 535 -13.18 -32.27 8.41
N THR A 536 -13.86 -31.71 7.42
CA THR A 536 -13.55 -31.93 6.00
C THR A 536 -12.39 -31.10 5.47
N LEU A 537 -12.06 -29.96 6.11
CA LEU A 537 -11.14 -28.91 5.62
C LEU A 537 -11.45 -28.48 4.18
N GLY A 538 -12.73 -28.54 3.79
CA GLY A 538 -13.19 -28.20 2.44
C GLY A 538 -12.86 -29.25 1.37
N ASN A 539 -12.41 -30.44 1.74
CA ASN A 539 -12.17 -31.55 0.79
C ASN A 539 -13.51 -32.11 0.30
N PRO A 540 -13.83 -32.03 -1.02
CA PRO A 540 -15.08 -32.51 -1.58
C PRO A 540 -15.16 -34.05 -1.63
N ASP A 541 -14.04 -34.76 -1.53
CA ASP A 541 -14.00 -36.23 -1.58
C ASP A 541 -14.44 -36.87 -0.25
N ILE A 542 -14.58 -36.08 0.82
CA ILE A 542 -15.07 -36.56 2.11
C ILE A 542 -16.59 -36.41 2.15
N SER A 543 -17.30 -37.55 1.98
CA SER A 543 -18.76 -37.57 2.02
C SER A 543 -19.31 -37.25 3.41
N GLU A 544 -20.56 -36.79 3.47
CA GLU A 544 -21.26 -36.54 4.74
C GLU A 544 -21.36 -37.80 5.61
N GLU A 545 -21.57 -38.92 4.98
CA GLU A 545 -21.63 -40.21 5.69
C GLU A 545 -20.31 -40.53 6.39
N ARG A 546 -19.19 -40.26 5.71
CA ARG A 546 -17.85 -40.42 6.29
C ARG A 546 -17.58 -39.46 7.44
N VAL A 547 -18.09 -38.23 7.36
CA VAL A 547 -18.04 -37.28 8.48
C VAL A 547 -18.82 -37.82 9.68
N ARG A 548 -20.05 -38.32 9.48
CA ARG A 548 -20.87 -38.92 10.55
C ARG A 548 -20.20 -40.15 11.18
N GLN A 549 -19.71 -41.07 10.38
CA GLN A 549 -18.95 -42.24 10.85
C GLN A 549 -17.73 -41.83 11.69
N ALA A 550 -16.99 -40.81 11.25
CA ALA A 550 -15.85 -40.31 11.99
C ALA A 550 -16.24 -39.70 13.35
N ILE A 551 -17.34 -38.97 13.40
CA ILE A 551 -17.87 -38.34 14.63
C ILE A 551 -18.34 -39.41 15.61
N GLU A 552 -19.15 -40.38 15.17
CA GLU A 552 -19.63 -41.49 15.98
C GLU A 552 -18.46 -42.32 16.53
N ALA A 553 -17.48 -42.61 15.68
CA ALA A 553 -16.31 -43.40 16.04
C ALA A 553 -15.47 -42.80 17.16
N VAL A 554 -15.43 -41.45 17.26
CA VAL A 554 -14.71 -40.74 18.33
C VAL A 554 -15.62 -40.29 19.47
N GLY A 555 -16.93 -40.61 19.43
CA GLY A 555 -17.90 -40.25 20.46
C GLY A 555 -18.22 -38.75 20.51
N ALA A 556 -17.97 -38.04 19.43
CA ALA A 556 -18.26 -36.58 19.33
C ALA A 556 -19.74 -36.29 19.03
N ASP A 557 -20.51 -37.28 18.57
CA ASP A 557 -21.95 -37.22 18.37
C ASP A 557 -22.68 -36.74 19.61
N ARG A 558 -22.27 -37.20 20.78
CA ARG A 558 -22.89 -36.91 22.07
C ARG A 558 -23.00 -35.40 22.38
N PHE A 559 -22.02 -34.60 21.98
CA PHE A 559 -22.08 -33.16 22.18
C PHE A 559 -22.60 -32.42 20.94
N ILE A 560 -22.26 -32.89 19.72
CA ILE A 560 -22.67 -32.25 18.46
C ILE A 560 -24.20 -32.27 18.32
N ASP A 561 -24.88 -33.39 18.71
CA ASP A 561 -26.33 -33.51 18.66
C ASP A 561 -27.06 -32.58 19.64
N ARG A 562 -26.37 -32.06 20.65
CA ARG A 562 -26.92 -31.10 21.60
C ARG A 562 -26.79 -29.62 21.09
N LEU A 563 -25.99 -29.39 20.05
CA LEU A 563 -25.81 -28.09 19.50
C LEU A 563 -27.01 -27.70 18.61
N PRO A 564 -27.45 -26.44 18.63
CA PRO A 564 -28.63 -25.98 17.88
C PRO A 564 -28.59 -26.30 16.38
N ASN A 565 -27.40 -26.22 15.76
CA ASN A 565 -27.19 -26.42 14.33
C ASN A 565 -26.42 -27.72 14.02
N GLY A 566 -26.15 -28.57 15.02
CA GLY A 566 -25.42 -29.85 14.84
C GLY A 566 -24.07 -29.65 14.13
N LEU A 567 -23.88 -30.33 12.99
CA LEU A 567 -22.66 -30.25 12.19
C LEU A 567 -22.41 -28.85 11.57
N ASP A 568 -23.45 -28.08 11.38
CA ASP A 568 -23.36 -26.74 10.81
C ASP A 568 -23.27 -25.64 11.88
N GLU A 569 -23.05 -26.04 13.15
CA GLU A 569 -22.77 -25.09 14.24
C GLU A 569 -21.54 -24.25 13.92
N PRO A 570 -21.64 -22.90 14.03
CA PRO A 570 -20.55 -21.99 13.72
C PRO A 570 -19.41 -22.09 14.74
N VAL A 571 -18.20 -22.25 14.21
CA VAL A 571 -16.95 -22.20 14.96
C VAL A 571 -16.31 -20.83 14.75
N ILE A 572 -16.15 -20.08 15.84
CA ILE A 572 -15.55 -18.74 15.84
C ILE A 572 -14.30 -18.72 16.74
N GLU A 573 -13.39 -17.80 16.47
CA GLU A 573 -12.22 -17.51 17.31
C GLU A 573 -11.48 -18.76 17.82
N LYS A 574 -11.03 -19.63 16.90
CA LYS A 574 -10.31 -20.86 17.24
C LYS A 574 -11.15 -21.88 18.07
N GLY A 575 -12.47 -21.77 18.02
CA GLY A 575 -13.36 -22.62 18.79
C GLY A 575 -13.49 -22.20 20.27
N ALA A 576 -13.44 -20.90 20.56
CA ALA A 576 -13.54 -20.36 21.92
C ALA A 576 -14.86 -20.73 22.65
N THR A 577 -15.91 -21.06 21.89
CA THR A 577 -17.20 -21.51 22.43
C THR A 577 -17.24 -22.99 22.80
N LEU A 578 -16.22 -23.76 22.40
CA LEU A 578 -16.11 -25.20 22.67
C LEU A 578 -15.12 -25.46 23.79
N SER A 579 -15.38 -26.47 24.62
CA SER A 579 -14.43 -26.95 25.62
C SER A 579 -13.15 -27.50 24.98
N ALA A 580 -12.08 -27.65 25.74
CA ALA A 580 -10.84 -28.23 25.26
C ALA A 580 -11.04 -29.68 24.76
N GLY A 581 -11.85 -30.49 25.45
CA GLY A 581 -12.17 -31.84 25.05
C GLY A 581 -12.98 -31.92 23.76
N GLU A 582 -13.98 -31.06 23.58
CA GLU A 582 -14.80 -31.00 22.36
C GLU A 582 -13.93 -30.63 21.15
N ARG A 583 -13.00 -29.64 21.29
CA ARG A 583 -12.04 -29.31 20.23
C ARG A 583 -11.14 -30.50 19.90
N GLN A 584 -10.71 -31.27 20.91
CA GLN A 584 -9.90 -32.47 20.71
C GLN A 584 -10.66 -33.53 19.91
N LEU A 585 -11.92 -33.81 20.28
CA LEU A 585 -12.76 -34.80 19.58
C LEU A 585 -13.02 -34.39 18.12
N ILE A 586 -13.23 -33.11 17.83
CA ILE A 586 -13.33 -32.57 16.45
C ILE A 586 -12.02 -32.82 15.69
N SER A 587 -10.87 -32.60 16.34
CA SER A 587 -9.56 -32.87 15.72
C SER A 587 -9.33 -34.37 15.43
N PHE A 588 -9.81 -35.25 16.31
CA PHE A 588 -9.80 -36.71 16.09
C PHE A 588 -10.72 -37.11 14.94
N ALA A 589 -11.95 -36.59 14.91
CA ALA A 589 -12.88 -36.82 13.81
C ALA A 589 -12.30 -36.33 12.45
N ARG A 590 -11.62 -35.16 12.44
CA ARG A 590 -10.85 -34.67 11.29
C ARG A 590 -9.83 -35.72 10.83
N ALA A 591 -8.95 -36.15 11.72
CA ALA A 591 -7.91 -37.13 11.40
C ALA A 591 -8.50 -38.43 10.87
N LEU A 592 -9.60 -38.92 11.46
CA LEU A 592 -10.29 -40.17 11.04
C LEU A 592 -10.96 -40.00 9.67
N ALA A 593 -11.58 -38.85 9.40
CA ALA A 593 -12.26 -38.59 8.12
C ALA A 593 -11.30 -38.59 6.92
N PHE A 594 -10.04 -38.25 7.10
CA PHE A 594 -9.00 -38.34 6.05
C PHE A 594 -8.43 -39.75 5.87
N ASP A 595 -8.69 -40.71 6.78
CA ASP A 595 -8.24 -42.11 6.74
C ASP A 595 -6.74 -42.30 6.44
N PRO A 596 -5.87 -41.72 7.27
CA PRO A 596 -4.43 -41.76 7.06
C PRO A 596 -3.89 -43.22 7.28
N ALA A 597 -2.82 -43.59 6.56
CA ALA A 597 -2.06 -44.79 6.82
C ALA A 597 -1.10 -44.65 8.02
N ILE A 598 -0.59 -43.42 8.20
CA ILE A 598 0.34 -43.05 9.29
C ILE A 598 -0.28 -41.89 10.08
N LEU A 599 -0.32 -42.06 11.41
CA LEU A 599 -0.90 -41.09 12.32
C LEU A 599 0.19 -40.54 13.27
N VAL A 600 0.20 -39.21 13.43
CA VAL A 600 1.08 -38.53 14.35
C VAL A 600 0.23 -37.87 15.43
N LEU A 601 0.46 -38.19 16.68
CA LEU A 601 -0.29 -37.70 17.82
C LEU A 601 0.66 -36.93 18.76
N ASP A 602 0.42 -35.67 18.96
CA ASP A 602 1.06 -34.88 20.02
C ASP A 602 0.06 -34.76 21.18
N GLU A 603 0.26 -35.54 22.23
CA GLU A 603 -0.70 -35.74 23.30
C GLU A 603 -0.74 -34.52 24.24
N ALA A 604 -1.93 -33.92 24.40
CA ALA A 604 -2.22 -33.04 25.51
C ALA A 604 -3.67 -33.14 25.97
N THR A 605 -3.84 -33.69 27.10
CA THR A 605 -5.12 -33.71 27.81
C THR A 605 -5.00 -32.98 29.16
N ALA A 606 -4.06 -32.03 29.28
CA ALA A 606 -3.67 -31.43 30.55
C ALA A 606 -4.76 -30.56 31.24
N SER A 607 -5.89 -30.28 30.56
CA SER A 607 -6.93 -29.35 31.06
C SER A 607 -8.35 -29.86 30.81
N VAL A 608 -8.57 -31.19 30.84
CA VAL A 608 -9.87 -31.81 30.57
C VAL A 608 -10.41 -32.47 31.83
N ASP A 609 -11.71 -32.38 32.07
CA ASP A 609 -12.42 -33.05 33.16
C ASP A 609 -12.40 -34.58 33.02
N SER A 610 -12.54 -35.31 34.11
CA SER A 610 -12.36 -36.78 34.15
C SER A 610 -13.37 -37.53 33.29
N GLU A 611 -14.57 -37.02 33.07
CA GLU A 611 -15.59 -37.67 32.24
C GLU A 611 -15.22 -37.53 30.73
N THR A 612 -14.86 -36.37 30.31
CA THR A 612 -14.39 -36.12 28.94
C THR A 612 -13.07 -36.85 28.66
N GLU A 613 -12.20 -37.02 29.66
CA GLU A 613 -10.96 -37.77 29.54
C GLU A 613 -11.19 -39.24 29.14
N ALA A 614 -12.19 -39.89 29.72
CA ALA A 614 -12.52 -41.28 29.35
C ALA A 614 -12.97 -41.38 27.88
N VAL A 615 -13.80 -40.43 27.42
CA VAL A 615 -14.23 -40.39 26.01
C VAL A 615 -13.06 -40.16 25.07
N ILE A 616 -12.12 -39.29 25.43
CA ILE A 616 -10.91 -39.02 24.65
C ILE A 616 -10.01 -40.24 24.56
N GLN A 617 -9.88 -41.04 25.66
CA GLN A 617 -9.09 -42.26 25.65
C GLN A 617 -9.71 -43.34 24.73
N ASP A 618 -11.04 -43.54 24.80
CA ASP A 618 -11.74 -44.46 23.89
C ASP A 618 -11.63 -44.03 22.42
N ALA A 619 -11.76 -42.73 22.17
CA ALA A 619 -11.55 -42.15 20.84
C ALA A 619 -10.12 -42.36 20.33
N LEU A 620 -9.12 -42.24 21.18
CA LEU A 620 -7.71 -42.48 20.86
C LEU A 620 -7.48 -43.92 20.42
N LEU A 621 -8.01 -44.92 21.18
CA LEU A 621 -7.92 -46.34 20.84
C LEU A 621 -8.59 -46.62 19.49
N THR A 622 -9.71 -46.00 19.20
CA THR A 622 -10.41 -46.12 17.92
C THR A 622 -9.58 -45.52 16.79
N LEU A 623 -8.96 -44.37 17.02
CA LEU A 623 -8.17 -43.63 16.05
C LEU A 623 -6.88 -44.35 15.65
N THR A 624 -6.22 -45.04 16.60
CA THR A 624 -4.95 -45.76 16.37
C THR A 624 -5.14 -47.09 15.68
N LYS A 625 -6.32 -47.68 15.78
CA LYS A 625 -6.60 -49.05 15.28
C LYS A 625 -6.37 -49.18 13.77
N GLY A 626 -5.46 -50.08 13.39
CA GLY A 626 -5.14 -50.40 12.00
C GLY A 626 -4.27 -49.35 11.28
N ARG A 627 -3.68 -48.39 12.02
CA ARG A 627 -2.80 -47.33 11.50
C ARG A 627 -1.47 -47.36 12.22
N THR A 628 -0.40 -47.09 11.48
CA THR A 628 0.90 -46.90 12.12
C THR A 628 0.90 -45.54 12.84
N THR A 629 1.05 -45.61 14.16
CA THR A 629 0.85 -44.40 15.00
C THR A 629 2.13 -44.04 15.75
N PHE A 630 2.53 -42.78 15.66
CA PHE A 630 3.59 -42.20 16.47
C PHE A 630 2.97 -41.25 17.49
N ILE A 631 3.21 -41.51 18.78
CA ILE A 631 2.61 -40.72 19.87
C ILE A 631 3.70 -40.09 20.70
N ILE A 632 3.66 -38.74 20.85
CA ILE A 632 4.40 -38.07 21.94
C ILE A 632 3.56 -38.18 23.21
N ALA A 633 3.97 -39.09 24.07
CA ALA A 633 3.18 -39.41 25.24
C ALA A 633 3.62 -38.61 26.47
N HIS A 634 2.68 -37.91 27.06
CA HIS A 634 2.83 -37.22 28.33
C HIS A 634 2.04 -37.91 29.47
N ARG A 635 1.22 -38.92 29.16
CA ARG A 635 0.42 -39.68 30.13
C ARG A 635 0.77 -41.15 30.13
N LEU A 636 0.76 -41.73 31.32
CA LEU A 636 1.08 -43.16 31.55
C LEU A 636 0.11 -44.12 30.86
N SER A 637 -1.19 -43.76 30.77
CA SER A 637 -2.21 -44.59 30.14
C SER A 637 -1.91 -44.86 28.67
N THR A 638 -1.53 -43.83 27.95
CA THR A 638 -1.28 -43.89 26.49
C THR A 638 0.04 -44.62 26.17
N ILE A 639 1.03 -44.54 27.08
CA ILE A 639 2.33 -45.20 26.90
C ILE A 639 2.23 -46.72 27.09
N LYS A 640 1.38 -47.16 28.02
CA LYS A 640 1.28 -48.56 28.43
C LYS A 640 0.85 -49.48 27.31
N ASP A 641 -0.04 -48.99 26.43
CA ASP A 641 -0.65 -49.80 25.36
C ASP A 641 0.14 -49.71 24.03
N ALA A 642 1.31 -49.03 24.00
CA ALA A 642 2.15 -48.94 22.82
C ALA A 642 2.92 -50.25 22.56
N ASP A 643 3.02 -50.64 21.28
CA ASP A 643 3.79 -51.80 20.86
C ASP A 643 5.28 -51.64 21.15
N GLU A 644 5.81 -50.43 20.97
CA GLU A 644 7.19 -50.10 21.30
C GLU A 644 7.26 -48.70 21.89
N ILE A 645 8.03 -48.54 22.94
CA ILE A 645 8.35 -47.29 23.60
C ILE A 645 9.80 -46.94 23.30
N LEU A 646 10.02 -45.73 22.79
CA LEU A 646 11.35 -45.16 22.50
C LEU A 646 11.64 -44.05 23.50
N VAL A 647 12.64 -44.23 24.35
CA VAL A 647 13.06 -43.20 25.30
C VAL A 647 14.15 -42.33 24.67
N LEU A 648 13.85 -41.06 24.51
CA LEU A 648 14.77 -40.08 23.93
C LEU A 648 15.45 -39.28 25.04
N ASP A 649 16.77 -39.18 24.93
CA ASP A 649 17.58 -38.28 25.74
C ASP A 649 18.64 -37.60 24.88
N HIS A 650 18.74 -36.26 24.96
CA HIS A 650 19.69 -35.44 24.19
C HIS A 650 19.81 -35.80 22.70
N GLY A 651 18.67 -36.09 22.06
CA GLY A 651 18.57 -36.36 20.62
C GLY A 651 18.98 -37.81 20.23
N ARG A 652 19.10 -38.74 21.16
CA ARG A 652 19.38 -40.14 20.94
C ARG A 652 18.31 -41.05 21.55
N ILE A 653 18.06 -42.20 20.97
CA ILE A 653 17.24 -43.23 21.58
C ILE A 653 18.14 -44.02 22.55
N VAL A 654 17.87 -43.88 23.85
CA VAL A 654 18.66 -44.50 24.92
C VAL A 654 18.07 -45.81 25.44
N GLU A 655 16.74 -45.94 25.38
CA GLU A 655 16.04 -47.19 25.75
C GLU A 655 14.94 -47.46 24.74
N ARG A 656 14.67 -48.75 24.49
CA ARG A 656 13.56 -49.21 23.66
C ARG A 656 13.00 -50.53 24.17
N GLY A 657 11.69 -50.71 24.03
CA GLY A 657 11.01 -51.95 24.41
C GLY A 657 9.53 -51.73 24.74
N SER A 658 8.85 -52.79 25.16
CA SER A 658 7.48 -52.68 25.69
C SER A 658 7.49 -52.11 27.11
N HIS A 659 6.32 -51.68 27.58
CA HIS A 659 6.11 -51.15 28.94
C HIS A 659 6.74 -52.05 30.03
N ASP A 660 6.41 -53.36 29.98
CA ASP A 660 6.86 -54.30 31.01
C ASP A 660 8.37 -54.54 30.98
N VAL A 661 8.96 -54.61 29.79
CA VAL A 661 10.42 -54.72 29.61
C VAL A 661 11.17 -53.53 30.17
N LEU A 662 10.71 -52.32 29.87
CA LEU A 662 11.35 -51.09 30.32
C LEU A 662 11.18 -50.85 31.82
N LEU A 663 10.08 -51.27 32.43
CA LEU A 663 9.92 -51.25 33.88
C LEU A 663 10.91 -52.18 34.60
N ALA A 664 11.09 -53.39 34.05
CA ALA A 664 11.97 -54.38 34.61
C ALA A 664 13.47 -53.95 34.57
N THR A 665 13.87 -53.17 33.57
CA THR A 665 15.25 -52.70 33.43
C THR A 665 15.64 -51.58 34.40
N SER A 666 14.68 -51.00 35.15
CA SER A 666 14.91 -49.92 36.13
C SER A 666 15.67 -48.70 35.57
N GLY A 667 15.56 -48.44 34.31
CA GLY A 667 16.24 -47.37 33.57
C GLY A 667 15.59 -46.01 33.71
N ILE A 668 15.79 -45.16 32.70
CA ILE A 668 15.21 -43.79 32.62
C ILE A 668 13.70 -43.87 32.58
N TYR A 669 13.14 -44.78 31.78
CA TYR A 669 11.68 -44.98 31.67
C TYR A 669 11.05 -45.35 33.03
N ALA A 670 11.61 -46.28 33.74
CA ALA A 670 11.10 -46.70 35.05
C ALA A 670 11.11 -45.58 36.07
N LYS A 671 12.13 -44.71 36.06
CA LYS A 671 12.23 -43.52 36.91
C LYS A 671 11.16 -42.48 36.53
N MET A 672 10.95 -42.21 35.26
CA MET A 672 9.92 -41.30 34.76
C MET A 672 8.51 -41.82 35.13
N TYR A 673 8.26 -43.12 34.95
CA TYR A 673 7.01 -43.76 35.32
C TYR A 673 6.70 -43.65 36.82
N ALA A 674 7.70 -43.91 37.68
CA ALA A 674 7.56 -43.83 39.14
C ALA A 674 7.24 -42.38 39.62
N LEU A 675 7.88 -41.38 39.03
CA LEU A 675 7.62 -39.98 39.34
C LEU A 675 6.20 -39.52 38.95
N GLN A 676 5.75 -39.95 37.79
CA GLN A 676 4.44 -39.60 37.25
C GLN A 676 3.29 -40.33 37.98
N SER A 677 3.54 -41.60 38.39
CA SER A 677 2.60 -42.42 39.17
C SER A 677 2.40 -41.83 40.60
N LYS A 678 3.48 -41.35 41.25
CA LYS A 678 3.39 -40.66 42.55
C LYS A 678 2.55 -39.38 42.44
N ARG A 679 2.78 -38.53 41.43
CA ARG A 679 2.04 -37.30 41.21
C ARG A 679 0.55 -37.54 40.97
N ASN A 680 0.19 -38.64 40.25
CA ASN A 680 -1.22 -39.02 40.04
C ASN A 680 -1.91 -39.54 41.33
N LEU A 681 -1.17 -40.13 42.23
CA LEU A 681 -1.70 -40.57 43.56
C LEU A 681 -1.93 -39.37 44.47
N GLU A 682 -1.02 -38.39 44.48
CA GLU A 682 -1.17 -37.17 45.26
C GLU A 682 -2.34 -36.27 44.77
N LEU A 683 -2.57 -36.17 43.44
CA LEU A 683 -3.70 -35.47 42.86
C LEU A 683 -5.05 -36.15 43.07
N LYS A 684 -5.10 -37.47 43.32
CA LYS A 684 -6.33 -38.19 43.65
C LYS A 684 -6.64 -38.16 45.14
N SER A 685 -5.67 -37.78 46.00
CA SER A 685 -5.81 -37.71 47.46
C SER A 685 -6.07 -36.25 47.96
N SER A 686 -5.92 -35.27 47.12
CA SER A 686 -6.31 -33.85 47.36
C SER A 686 -7.67 -33.53 46.75
#